data_00928911055b21232dab56bce9f046e6
#
_entry.id   00928911055b21232dab56bce9f046e6
#
_cell.length_a   1.000
_cell.length_b   1.000
_cell.length_c   1.000
_cell.angle_alpha   90.00
_cell.angle_beta   90.00
_cell.angle_gamma   90.00
#
_symmetry.space_group_name_H-M   'P 1'
#
loop_
_entity.id
_entity.type
_entity.pdbx_description
1 polymer ?
#
loop_
_entity_poly.entity_id
_entity_poly.type
_entity_poly.pdbx_seq_one_letter_code
_entity_poly.pdbx_strand_id
1 'polypeptide(L)'
;MRSTGRSHGPRRFLALIALPLALAVSTPGLASPSTDNAVAPDRSSTGEQNGVGLMRIVVADKSGIDRLNQLGVDLAEYTKPVDNGIEVHAILSPEESQALRDKGFDVQDAISDQGDYAQNMAERAAAIRAATATTAATDTLTVLRAEWFTSLDNQLFLNIEVKSSAGTDSTTVLTASWDGGPGTEIGSGGTATMSRFTDAGQYMYHRFSNPVPITAAPVKATITSNKGGSATVDVAKWLGSPRKNPGKHPYVSDFVDHYMDPTEVTARFTGLAAEFPRLTELIDLPYKTNGYRRQAQAQFGTAAASTVYVTSTAYGSEGGNDITVSLVNPGTTNAPLTVSVSGKAVTVRLATDGSGAITSTAAQVVAAVNGNADAAKLLTASTYRGNAGTGVVAAAPVTMLTDNLKAPASVSREPFQMKVLRIGKHRDGSKVGVFLYCQEHAREWVTPLVCVESAERLLRNYAKDPNTRKIVDDLDIFILPVVNPDGAHYSMYDYNMQRRNMTNYCPTSNADPGRRNAWGVDINRNFSVGSVFDGYVGASATSCTSDTFAGPNELSEPEARNEVWLVDHFPNIKLSMNTHSYGGYFMWPPGAYKAEGREVLPRVDQGTEAYFWTSSDYILSRVQEYRGTAIWPGRTGPVTDVLYSAAGNSADEHWYNRGIIGWDFEVGADIYNPATGRFSAVGFQPPFAEGHEEAMEFANGNIAILEVARAYATDKIQPKTSLKVVKQEVGATGFTFSTSEPANVYYTLDGSRPTYSSPKLALAGMREGVQNITVNSDTTVNWFSIDIAGNVESNYKPDGQGSNYNKQRVAVQ
;
A
#
# COMPACT_ATOMS: atom_id res chain seq x y z
N MET A 1 14.65 -9.79 -36.31
CA MET A 1 14.57 -11.12 -36.96
C MET A 1 14.17 -12.14 -35.90
N ARG A 2 13.10 -12.86 -36.17
CA ARG A 2 12.49 -13.98 -35.42
C ARG A 2 11.81 -13.66 -34.09
N SER A 3 10.51 -13.43 -34.23
CA SER A 3 9.47 -13.55 -33.22
C SER A 3 9.20 -15.04 -32.94
N THR A 4 9.00 -15.40 -31.68
CA THR A 4 8.28 -16.60 -31.29
C THR A 4 7.12 -16.20 -30.39
N GLY A 5 5.92 -16.16 -30.99
CA GLY A 5 4.68 -16.01 -30.26
C GLY A 5 4.32 -17.30 -29.52
N ARG A 6 3.86 -17.18 -28.29
CA ARG A 6 3.14 -18.23 -27.58
C ARG A 6 1.66 -17.87 -27.54
N SER A 7 0.87 -18.73 -28.18
CA SER A 7 -0.60 -18.68 -28.15
C SER A 7 -1.12 -19.30 -26.86
N HIS A 8 -1.97 -18.57 -26.13
CA HIS A 8 -2.75 -19.11 -25.01
C HIS A 8 -4.11 -19.61 -25.54
N GLY A 9 -4.41 -20.88 -25.31
CA GLY A 9 -5.71 -21.47 -25.58
C GLY A 9 -6.69 -21.19 -24.43
N PRO A 10 -8.01 -21.19 -24.70
CA PRO A 10 -9.01 -20.77 -23.72
C PRO A 10 -9.34 -21.87 -22.71
N ARG A 11 -9.26 -21.56 -21.42
CA ARG A 11 -9.79 -22.40 -20.32
C ARG A 11 -11.32 -22.26 -20.24
N ARG A 12 -12.02 -23.37 -20.24
CA ARG A 12 -13.47 -23.43 -20.05
C ARG A 12 -13.81 -23.34 -18.57
N PHE A 13 -14.68 -22.38 -18.21
CA PHE A 13 -15.30 -22.30 -16.88
C PHE A 13 -16.47 -23.25 -16.77
N LEU A 14 -16.50 -24.07 -15.72
CA LEU A 14 -17.70 -24.74 -15.25
C LEU A 14 -18.33 -23.91 -14.12
N ALA A 15 -19.60 -23.57 -14.31
CA ALA A 15 -20.40 -22.89 -13.28
C ALA A 15 -20.94 -23.91 -12.27
N LEU A 16 -20.66 -23.69 -10.99
CA LEU A 16 -21.35 -24.39 -9.89
C LEU A 16 -22.48 -23.51 -9.34
N ILE A 17 -23.66 -24.10 -9.32
CA ILE A 17 -24.90 -23.52 -8.73
C ILE A 17 -24.87 -23.81 -7.22
N ALA A 18 -24.98 -22.75 -6.40
CA ALA A 18 -25.12 -22.91 -4.95
C ALA A 18 -26.60 -22.83 -4.54
N LEU A 19 -27.08 -23.83 -3.81
CA LEU A 19 -28.36 -23.81 -3.07
C LEU A 19 -28.10 -23.36 -1.61
N PRO A 20 -29.00 -22.63 -0.99
CA PRO A 20 -28.86 -22.24 0.42
C PRO A 20 -29.40 -23.33 1.35
N LEU A 21 -28.61 -23.66 2.38
CA LEU A 21 -29.03 -24.54 3.49
C LEU A 21 -29.35 -23.69 4.73
N ALA A 22 -30.53 -23.88 5.28
CA ALA A 22 -30.97 -23.22 6.51
C ALA A 22 -30.36 -23.89 7.76
N LEU A 23 -29.81 -23.08 8.67
CA LEU A 23 -29.34 -23.55 9.97
C LEU A 23 -30.49 -23.66 10.97
N ALA A 24 -30.66 -24.83 11.55
CA ALA A 24 -31.42 -25.05 12.78
C ALA A 24 -30.43 -25.17 13.96
N VAL A 25 -30.64 -24.35 14.99
CA VAL A 25 -29.86 -24.37 16.22
C VAL A 25 -30.43 -25.42 17.17
N SER A 26 -29.58 -26.36 17.61
CA SER A 26 -29.87 -27.21 18.76
C SER A 26 -28.65 -27.27 19.68
N THR A 27 -28.89 -26.99 20.96
CA THR A 27 -27.89 -27.01 22.03
C THR A 27 -27.54 -28.46 22.39
N PRO A 28 -26.27 -28.82 22.67
CA PRO A 28 -25.89 -30.11 23.24
C PRO A 28 -25.63 -30.01 24.74
N GLY A 29 -26.16 -31.00 25.45
CA GLY A 29 -25.88 -31.27 26.85
C GLY A 29 -24.54 -31.98 27.04
N LEU A 30 -23.96 -31.72 28.21
CA LEU A 30 -22.73 -32.31 28.72
C LEU A 30 -22.77 -33.84 28.85
N ALA A 31 -21.78 -34.53 28.32
CA ALA A 31 -21.46 -35.91 28.69
C ALA A 31 -19.95 -36.04 28.90
N SER A 32 -19.60 -36.72 29.99
CA SER A 32 -18.22 -36.96 30.46
C SER A 32 -17.46 -37.99 29.59
N PRO A 33 -16.10 -37.93 29.59
CA PRO A 33 -15.28 -38.78 28.70
C PRO A 33 -15.10 -40.18 29.22
N SER A 34 -15.26 -41.20 28.33
CA SER A 34 -14.77 -42.55 28.54
C SER A 34 -13.38 -42.70 27.92
N THR A 35 -12.48 -43.29 28.67
CA THR A 35 -11.14 -43.75 28.27
C THR A 35 -11.28 -44.98 27.38
N ASP A 36 -10.78 -44.92 26.13
CA ASP A 36 -10.47 -46.09 25.36
C ASP A 36 -9.19 -45.99 24.55
N ASN A 37 -8.40 -47.04 24.60
CA ASN A 37 -7.06 -47.18 24.03
C ASN A 37 -7.07 -47.07 22.51
N ALA A 38 -6.17 -46.26 21.99
CA ALA A 38 -5.90 -46.15 20.56
C ALA A 38 -5.14 -47.39 20.06
N VAL A 39 -5.82 -48.25 19.32
CA VAL A 39 -5.21 -49.26 18.46
C VAL A 39 -4.82 -48.61 17.15
N ALA A 40 -3.60 -48.85 16.69
CA ALA A 40 -3.15 -48.37 15.37
C ALA A 40 -4.04 -48.95 14.25
N PRO A 41 -4.45 -48.18 13.26
CA PRO A 41 -5.30 -48.72 12.19
C PRO A 41 -4.53 -49.66 11.27
N ASP A 42 -5.09 -50.86 11.09
CA ASP A 42 -4.69 -51.86 10.12
C ASP A 42 -4.85 -51.31 8.67
N ARG A 43 -3.79 -51.45 7.86
CA ARG A 43 -3.74 -50.97 6.47
C ARG A 43 -4.50 -51.85 5.47
N SER A 44 -5.61 -52.43 5.84
CA SER A 44 -6.43 -53.22 4.90
C SER A 44 -7.92 -52.90 5.01
N SER A 45 -8.34 -51.81 4.39
CA SER A 45 -9.75 -51.72 3.95
C SER A 45 -9.82 -50.79 2.72
N THR A 46 -10.15 -51.39 1.61
CA THR A 46 -10.54 -50.81 0.34
C THR A 46 -11.73 -49.85 0.52
N GLY A 47 -11.46 -48.55 0.61
CA GLY A 47 -12.43 -47.49 0.39
C GLY A 47 -11.92 -46.65 -0.79
N GLU A 48 -12.75 -46.47 -1.79
CA GLU A 48 -12.43 -45.64 -2.98
C GLU A 48 -11.91 -44.29 -2.55
N GLN A 49 -10.61 -44.07 -2.72
CA GLN A 49 -9.97 -42.77 -2.51
C GLN A 49 -10.07 -41.95 -3.80
N ASN A 50 -11.10 -41.12 -3.92
CA ASN A 50 -11.24 -40.12 -4.98
C ASN A 50 -10.29 -38.94 -4.69
N GLY A 51 -8.99 -39.06 -4.96
CA GLY A 51 -8.02 -38.02 -4.72
C GLY A 51 -6.85 -38.04 -5.71
N VAL A 52 -6.32 -36.88 -5.99
CA VAL A 52 -5.12 -36.71 -6.80
C VAL A 52 -3.90 -37.03 -5.95
N GLY A 53 -2.91 -37.73 -6.51
CA GLY A 53 -1.64 -38.08 -5.85
C GLY A 53 -0.44 -37.73 -6.73
N LEU A 54 0.74 -37.65 -6.10
CA LEU A 54 2.00 -37.59 -6.81
C LEU A 54 2.49 -39.01 -7.12
N MET A 55 2.45 -39.40 -8.38
CA MET A 55 2.74 -40.74 -8.87
C MET A 55 4.10 -40.80 -9.53
N ARG A 56 4.75 -41.96 -9.40
CA ARG A 56 6.00 -42.28 -10.10
C ARG A 56 5.69 -42.89 -11.45
N ILE A 57 6.33 -42.44 -12.51
CA ILE A 57 6.24 -43.00 -13.87
C ILE A 57 7.66 -43.30 -14.36
N VAL A 58 7.86 -44.49 -14.93
CA VAL A 58 9.13 -44.81 -15.61
C VAL A 58 8.89 -44.85 -17.11
N VAL A 59 9.67 -44.07 -17.85
CA VAL A 59 9.65 -44.05 -19.32
C VAL A 59 11.00 -44.50 -19.87
N ALA A 60 10.99 -45.16 -21.02
CA ALA A 60 12.20 -45.73 -21.60
C ALA A 60 13.27 -44.71 -21.94
N ASP A 61 12.85 -43.53 -22.40
CA ASP A 61 13.73 -42.45 -22.83
C ASP A 61 12.98 -41.08 -22.85
N LYS A 62 13.66 -40.02 -23.34
CA LYS A 62 13.13 -38.68 -23.43
C LYS A 62 11.86 -38.57 -24.30
N SER A 63 11.72 -39.45 -25.31
CA SER A 63 10.50 -39.45 -26.15
C SER A 63 9.25 -39.84 -25.38
N GLY A 64 9.43 -40.65 -24.32
CA GLY A 64 8.38 -40.99 -23.36
C GLY A 64 7.89 -39.77 -22.57
N ILE A 65 8.80 -38.89 -22.15
CA ILE A 65 8.47 -37.63 -21.48
C ILE A 65 7.70 -36.71 -22.44
N ASP A 66 8.18 -36.59 -23.68
CA ASP A 66 7.50 -35.78 -24.70
C ASP A 66 6.07 -36.30 -24.99
N ARG A 67 5.87 -37.58 -24.95
CA ARG A 67 4.57 -38.25 -25.12
C ARG A 67 3.63 -37.98 -23.93
N LEU A 68 4.14 -37.98 -22.70
CA LEU A 68 3.37 -37.59 -21.50
C LEU A 68 2.93 -36.13 -21.59
N ASN A 69 3.84 -35.23 -22.00
CA ASN A 69 3.52 -33.80 -22.20
C ASN A 69 2.44 -33.62 -23.30
N GLN A 70 2.52 -34.35 -24.40
CA GLN A 70 1.51 -34.33 -25.48
C GLN A 70 0.14 -34.81 -25.02
N LEU A 71 0.11 -35.72 -24.04
CA LEU A 71 -1.13 -36.20 -23.42
C LEU A 71 -1.69 -35.22 -22.37
N GLY A 72 -0.97 -34.13 -22.10
CA GLY A 72 -1.38 -33.11 -21.12
C GLY A 72 -1.21 -33.53 -19.66
N VAL A 73 -0.29 -34.46 -19.40
CA VAL A 73 0.02 -34.94 -18.05
C VAL A 73 0.72 -33.81 -17.29
N ASP A 74 0.27 -33.56 -16.06
CA ASP A 74 0.90 -32.60 -15.15
C ASP A 74 2.15 -33.23 -14.53
N LEU A 75 3.32 -32.94 -15.12
CA LEU A 75 4.62 -33.44 -14.67
C LEU A 75 5.24 -32.50 -13.65
N ALA A 76 5.66 -33.06 -12.51
CA ALA A 76 6.53 -32.38 -11.57
C ALA A 76 7.96 -32.21 -12.17
N GLU A 77 8.71 -31.22 -11.70
CA GLU A 77 10.07 -30.88 -12.19
C GLU A 77 11.16 -31.91 -11.80
N TYR A 78 10.75 -33.16 -11.60
CA TYR A 78 11.66 -34.22 -11.17
C TYR A 78 11.91 -35.23 -12.30
N THR A 79 13.19 -35.42 -12.62
CA THR A 79 13.65 -36.46 -13.53
C THR A 79 14.89 -37.16 -12.99
N LYS A 80 14.94 -38.51 -13.04
CA LYS A 80 16.07 -39.29 -12.57
C LYS A 80 16.33 -40.46 -13.51
N PRO A 81 17.56 -40.67 -13.99
CA PRO A 81 17.93 -41.89 -14.68
C PRO A 81 17.81 -43.13 -13.77
N VAL A 82 17.20 -44.16 -14.26
CA VAL A 82 17.05 -45.47 -13.61
C VAL A 82 17.49 -46.59 -14.57
N ASP A 83 17.69 -47.82 -14.08
CA ASP A 83 18.25 -48.91 -14.89
C ASP A 83 17.43 -49.22 -16.14
N ASN A 84 16.13 -49.02 -16.12
CA ASN A 84 15.19 -49.33 -17.20
C ASN A 84 14.63 -48.06 -17.90
N GLY A 85 15.26 -46.88 -17.68
CA GLY A 85 14.82 -45.67 -18.37
C GLY A 85 14.98 -44.39 -17.56
N ILE A 86 13.97 -43.54 -17.56
CA ILE A 86 13.93 -42.27 -16.84
C ILE A 86 12.69 -42.29 -15.92
N GLU A 87 12.90 -42.10 -14.63
CA GLU A 87 11.85 -41.87 -13.66
C GLU A 87 11.43 -40.39 -13.73
N VAL A 88 10.14 -40.15 -13.85
CA VAL A 88 9.48 -38.83 -13.76
C VAL A 88 8.34 -38.92 -12.78
N HIS A 89 7.99 -37.80 -12.17
CA HIS A 89 6.86 -37.70 -11.27
C HIS A 89 5.72 -36.93 -11.92
N ALA A 90 4.47 -37.37 -11.69
CA ALA A 90 3.27 -36.77 -12.24
C ALA A 90 2.16 -36.65 -11.20
N ILE A 91 1.41 -35.57 -11.27
CA ILE A 91 0.22 -35.33 -10.45
C ILE A 91 -0.98 -35.94 -11.19
N LEU A 92 -1.51 -37.06 -10.66
CA LEU A 92 -2.54 -37.86 -11.34
C LEU A 92 -3.68 -38.20 -10.41
N SER A 93 -4.91 -38.20 -10.95
CA SER A 93 -6.04 -38.89 -10.33
C SER A 93 -5.94 -40.42 -10.54
N PRO A 94 -6.70 -41.24 -9.81
CA PRO A 94 -6.78 -42.68 -10.05
C PRO A 94 -7.18 -43.01 -11.49
N GLU A 95 -8.12 -42.28 -12.07
CA GLU A 95 -8.60 -42.47 -13.43
C GLU A 95 -7.52 -42.13 -14.47
N GLU A 96 -6.77 -41.02 -14.26
CA GLU A 96 -5.65 -40.67 -15.13
C GLU A 96 -4.51 -41.67 -15.03
N SER A 97 -4.20 -42.13 -13.83
CA SER A 97 -3.22 -43.19 -13.60
C SER A 97 -3.57 -44.46 -14.37
N GLN A 98 -4.84 -44.89 -14.31
CA GLN A 98 -5.31 -46.05 -15.04
C GLN A 98 -5.28 -45.81 -16.56
N ALA A 99 -5.73 -44.63 -17.03
CA ALA A 99 -5.70 -44.29 -18.44
C ALA A 99 -4.27 -44.25 -19.05
N LEU A 100 -3.26 -43.90 -18.22
CA LEU A 100 -1.85 -43.95 -18.63
C LEU A 100 -1.33 -45.38 -18.66
N ARG A 101 -1.70 -46.24 -17.69
CA ARG A 101 -1.37 -47.65 -17.72
C ARG A 101 -1.97 -48.32 -18.95
N ASP A 102 -3.21 -48.00 -19.29
CA ASP A 102 -3.89 -48.53 -20.49
C ASP A 102 -3.19 -48.11 -21.79
N LYS A 103 -2.47 -47.00 -21.77
CA LYS A 103 -1.64 -46.51 -22.88
C LYS A 103 -0.20 -47.06 -22.85
N GLY A 104 0.10 -47.95 -21.90
CA GLY A 104 1.38 -48.64 -21.80
C GLY A 104 2.48 -47.89 -21.06
N PHE A 105 2.12 -46.87 -20.26
CA PHE A 105 3.08 -46.25 -19.34
C PHE A 105 3.20 -47.07 -18.05
N ASP A 106 4.43 -47.13 -17.53
CA ASP A 106 4.72 -47.78 -16.22
C ASP A 106 4.45 -46.76 -15.09
N VAL A 107 3.17 -46.65 -14.70
CA VAL A 107 2.76 -45.81 -13.56
C VAL A 107 2.83 -46.68 -12.30
N GLN A 108 3.79 -46.35 -11.44
CA GLN A 108 4.12 -47.06 -10.22
C GLN A 108 3.36 -46.49 -9.00
N ASP A 109 3.81 -46.86 -7.79
CA ASP A 109 3.18 -46.48 -6.52
C ASP A 109 3.24 -44.94 -6.30
N ALA A 110 2.26 -44.44 -5.55
CA ALA A 110 2.21 -43.06 -5.16
C ALA A 110 3.40 -42.71 -4.27
N ILE A 111 4.01 -41.55 -4.54
CA ILE A 111 5.03 -40.94 -3.69
C ILE A 111 4.34 -40.22 -2.53
N SER A 112 3.23 -39.57 -2.81
CA SER A 112 2.29 -39.05 -1.80
C SER A 112 0.87 -39.08 -2.34
N ASP A 113 -0.08 -39.28 -1.47
CA ASP A 113 -1.50 -39.36 -1.80
C ASP A 113 -2.36 -38.54 -0.81
N GLN A 114 -3.68 -38.59 -0.99
CA GLN A 114 -4.61 -37.90 -0.09
C GLN A 114 -4.60 -38.47 1.35
N GLY A 115 -4.19 -39.73 1.53
CA GLY A 115 -3.98 -40.33 2.86
C GLY A 115 -2.81 -39.65 3.57
N ASP A 116 -1.69 -39.46 2.88
CA ASP A 116 -0.51 -38.75 3.42
C ASP A 116 -0.86 -37.31 3.73
N TYR A 117 -1.59 -36.64 2.86
CA TYR A 117 -2.07 -35.29 3.12
C TYR A 117 -2.95 -35.22 4.37
N ALA A 118 -3.92 -36.13 4.50
CA ALA A 118 -4.81 -36.19 5.66
C ALA A 118 -4.03 -36.47 6.95
N GLN A 119 -3.04 -37.36 6.90
CA GLN A 119 -2.15 -37.65 8.02
C GLN A 119 -1.33 -36.41 8.41
N ASN A 120 -0.70 -35.76 7.47
CA ASN A 120 0.07 -34.51 7.71
C ASN A 120 -0.80 -33.40 8.32
N MET A 121 -2.04 -33.26 7.85
CA MET A 121 -2.99 -32.31 8.42
C MET A 121 -3.45 -32.73 9.84
N ALA A 122 -3.59 -34.01 10.12
CA ALA A 122 -3.90 -34.51 11.46
C ALA A 122 -2.72 -34.31 12.42
N GLU A 123 -1.48 -34.55 11.97
CA GLU A 123 -0.26 -34.32 12.73
C GLU A 123 -0.10 -32.81 13.03
N ARG A 124 -0.32 -31.96 12.04
CA ARG A 124 -0.35 -30.49 12.22
C ARG A 124 -1.40 -30.10 13.26
N ALA A 125 -2.62 -30.59 13.15
CA ALA A 125 -3.69 -30.29 14.09
C ALA A 125 -3.39 -30.85 15.51
N ALA A 126 -2.73 -32.01 15.63
CA ALA A 126 -2.28 -32.54 16.89
C ALA A 126 -1.15 -31.69 17.52
N ALA A 127 -0.19 -31.24 16.73
CA ALA A 127 0.86 -30.33 17.18
C ALA A 127 0.30 -28.97 17.67
N ILE A 128 -0.68 -28.41 16.95
CA ILE A 128 -1.38 -27.20 17.38
C ILE A 128 -2.14 -27.44 18.69
N ARG A 129 -2.86 -28.56 18.83
CA ARG A 129 -3.55 -28.93 20.07
C ARG A 129 -2.58 -29.19 21.22
N ALA A 130 -1.44 -29.84 20.97
CA ALA A 130 -0.40 -30.05 21.99
C ALA A 130 0.23 -28.73 22.46
N ALA A 131 0.46 -27.80 21.52
CA ALA A 131 0.93 -26.44 21.85
C ALA A 131 -0.10 -25.62 22.65
N THR A 132 -1.40 -25.92 22.49
CA THR A 132 -2.49 -25.25 23.23
C THR A 132 -2.87 -25.97 24.52
N ALA A 133 -2.52 -27.26 24.70
CA ALA A 133 -2.86 -28.08 25.87
C ALA A 133 -1.82 -27.99 27.01
N THR A 134 -0.71 -27.32 26.82
CA THR A 134 0.19 -27.01 27.94
C THR A 134 -0.56 -26.12 28.94
N THR A 135 -0.74 -26.62 30.16
CA THR A 135 -1.14 -25.90 31.39
C THR A 135 -0.89 -24.41 31.28
N ALA A 136 -1.82 -23.59 31.79
CA ALA A 136 -1.79 -22.12 31.79
C ALA A 136 -0.35 -21.60 31.97
N ALA A 137 0.36 -21.55 30.85
CA ALA A 137 1.70 -20.98 30.81
C ALA A 137 1.53 -19.49 31.10
N THR A 138 2.32 -18.99 32.04
CA THR A 138 2.45 -17.56 32.29
C THR A 138 2.66 -16.88 30.94
N ASP A 139 1.84 -15.86 30.62
CA ASP A 139 1.93 -15.14 29.36
C ASP A 139 3.37 -14.63 29.16
N THR A 140 3.93 -14.88 27.99
CA THR A 140 5.25 -14.35 27.63
C THR A 140 5.07 -13.08 26.79
N LEU A 141 5.68 -11.98 27.26
CA LEU A 141 5.61 -10.68 26.61
C LEU A 141 6.91 -10.39 25.85
N THR A 142 6.80 -10.16 24.57
CA THR A 142 7.91 -9.68 23.73
C THR A 142 7.64 -8.22 23.36
N VAL A 143 8.43 -7.30 23.91
CA VAL A 143 8.31 -5.88 23.59
C VAL A 143 8.91 -5.65 22.21
N LEU A 144 8.10 -5.15 21.28
CA LEU A 144 8.49 -4.88 19.90
C LEU A 144 9.16 -3.52 19.81
N ARG A 145 8.65 -2.54 20.55
CA ARG A 145 9.24 -1.20 20.69
C ARG A 145 8.76 -0.50 21.96
N ALA A 146 9.59 0.39 22.46
CA ALA A 146 9.27 1.28 23.59
C ALA A 146 10.06 2.58 23.40
N GLU A 147 9.39 3.64 22.97
CA GLU A 147 10.03 4.87 22.53
C GLU A 147 9.24 6.09 22.99
N TRP A 148 9.95 7.14 23.41
CA TRP A 148 9.38 8.45 23.61
C TRP A 148 9.85 9.43 22.52
N PHE A 149 9.02 10.41 22.21
CA PHE A 149 9.30 11.41 21.20
C PHE A 149 8.64 12.75 21.54
N THR A 150 9.07 13.80 20.82
CA THR A 150 8.49 15.14 20.91
C THR A 150 7.64 15.39 19.67
N SER A 151 6.35 15.69 19.86
CA SER A 151 5.44 16.05 18.77
C SER A 151 5.78 17.40 18.14
N LEU A 152 5.00 17.79 17.12
CA LEU A 152 5.13 19.10 16.45
C LEU A 152 5.04 20.29 17.42
N ASP A 153 4.27 20.15 18.50
CA ASP A 153 4.04 21.20 19.52
C ASP A 153 4.98 21.08 20.74
N ASN A 154 6.09 20.35 20.62
CA ASN A 154 7.04 20.08 21.69
C ASN A 154 6.44 19.34 22.92
N GLN A 155 5.29 18.68 22.76
CA GLN A 155 4.75 17.80 23.78
C GLN A 155 5.46 16.45 23.76
N LEU A 156 5.68 15.87 24.93
CA LEU A 156 6.29 14.56 25.05
C LEU A 156 5.23 13.46 24.96
N PHE A 157 5.55 12.41 24.22
CA PHE A 157 4.70 11.24 24.04
C PHE A 157 5.48 9.94 24.22
N LEU A 158 4.78 8.90 24.67
CA LEU A 158 5.27 7.53 24.79
C LEU A 158 4.50 6.62 23.85
N ASN A 159 5.22 5.78 23.10
CA ASN A 159 4.69 4.70 22.28
C ASN A 159 5.29 3.37 22.71
N ILE A 160 4.45 2.36 22.95
CA ILE A 160 4.86 0.98 23.29
C ILE A 160 4.05 0.00 22.48
N GLU A 161 4.72 -1.02 21.92
CA GLU A 161 4.12 -2.13 21.21
C GLU A 161 4.65 -3.46 21.76
N VAL A 162 3.74 -4.42 22.02
CA VAL A 162 4.08 -5.66 22.72
C VAL A 162 3.33 -6.84 22.10
N LYS A 163 4.05 -7.90 21.76
CA LYS A 163 3.49 -9.21 21.41
C LYS A 163 3.30 -10.04 22.67
N SER A 164 2.08 -10.55 22.86
CA SER A 164 1.71 -11.46 23.95
C SER A 164 1.51 -12.87 23.41
N SER A 165 2.05 -13.88 24.09
CA SER A 165 1.79 -15.29 23.75
C SER A 165 0.32 -15.70 23.97
N ALA A 166 -0.37 -14.99 24.88
CA ALA A 166 -1.80 -15.15 25.17
C ALA A 166 -2.68 -14.18 24.34
N GLY A 167 -2.12 -13.41 23.43
CA GLY A 167 -2.82 -12.34 22.72
C GLY A 167 -3.93 -12.80 21.77
N THR A 168 -3.95 -14.08 21.38
CA THR A 168 -5.08 -14.68 20.63
C THR A 168 -6.35 -14.78 21.47
N ASP A 169 -6.23 -14.89 22.81
CA ASP A 169 -7.34 -14.78 23.72
C ASP A 169 -7.81 -13.32 23.83
N SER A 170 -9.04 -13.04 23.44
CA SER A 170 -9.63 -11.69 23.44
C SER A 170 -9.77 -11.08 24.84
N THR A 171 -9.65 -11.89 25.90
CA THR A 171 -9.69 -11.44 27.30
C THR A 171 -8.32 -11.02 27.83
N THR A 172 -7.26 -11.15 27.03
CA THR A 172 -5.92 -10.69 27.38
C THR A 172 -5.87 -9.18 27.43
N VAL A 173 -5.45 -8.64 28.58
CA VAL A 173 -5.28 -7.21 28.82
C VAL A 173 -3.83 -6.96 29.23
N LEU A 174 -3.16 -6.08 28.50
CA LEU A 174 -1.84 -5.60 28.86
C LEU A 174 -1.92 -4.19 29.44
N THR A 175 -1.14 -3.94 30.48
CA THR A 175 -1.00 -2.64 31.10
C THR A 175 0.48 -2.27 31.13
N ALA A 176 0.82 -1.09 30.62
CA ALA A 176 2.16 -0.52 30.70
C ALA A 176 2.24 0.53 31.78
N SER A 177 3.29 0.47 32.60
CA SER A 177 3.63 1.48 33.64
C SER A 177 5.06 1.94 33.40
N TRP A 178 5.34 3.23 33.50
CA TRP A 178 6.67 3.80 33.25
C TRP A 178 7.13 4.72 34.35
N ASP A 179 8.43 4.94 34.45
CA ASP A 179 9.00 5.87 35.43
C ASP A 179 8.79 7.35 35.02
N GLY A 180 8.93 8.26 35.92
CA GLY A 180 8.81 9.72 35.73
C GLY A 180 10.11 10.38 35.30
N GLY A 181 11.08 9.60 34.77
CA GLY A 181 12.42 10.07 34.44
C GLY A 181 13.53 9.47 35.30
N PRO A 182 14.80 9.80 35.02
CA PRO A 182 15.94 9.20 35.69
C PRO A 182 15.84 9.23 37.22
N GLY A 183 16.03 8.07 37.85
CA GLY A 183 16.05 7.94 39.34
C GLY A 183 14.66 7.88 39.98
N THR A 184 13.59 7.74 39.23
CA THR A 184 12.23 7.58 39.77
C THR A 184 11.73 6.15 39.58
N GLU A 185 10.74 5.74 40.35
CA GLU A 185 10.19 4.38 40.34
C GLU A 185 9.21 4.17 39.14
N ILE A 186 9.11 2.90 38.70
CA ILE A 186 8.09 2.49 37.74
C ILE A 186 6.69 2.81 38.26
N GLY A 187 5.86 3.43 37.41
CA GLY A 187 4.52 3.91 37.76
C GLY A 187 4.46 5.38 38.18
N SER A 188 5.59 5.99 38.56
CA SER A 188 5.62 7.43 38.91
C SER A 188 5.39 8.34 37.68
N GLY A 189 5.73 7.89 36.50
CA GLY A 189 5.47 8.60 35.22
C GLY A 189 4.08 8.38 34.65
N GLY A 190 3.41 7.32 35.08
CA GLY A 190 2.06 6.97 34.65
C GLY A 190 1.85 5.50 34.36
N THR A 191 0.60 5.18 34.09
CA THR A 191 0.14 3.82 33.72
C THR A 191 -0.97 3.93 32.70
N ALA A 192 -0.97 3.05 31.68
CA ALA A 192 -2.02 3.00 30.66
C ALA A 192 -2.28 1.56 30.19
N THR A 193 -3.55 1.28 29.88
CA THR A 193 -3.94 0.00 29.26
C THR A 193 -3.67 0.06 27.76
N MET A 194 -3.14 -1.03 27.23
CA MET A 194 -2.82 -1.15 25.82
C MET A 194 -3.98 -1.75 25.04
N SER A 195 -4.24 -1.23 23.86
CA SER A 195 -5.26 -1.75 22.95
C SER A 195 -4.75 -2.97 22.20
N ARG A 196 -5.59 -4.00 22.11
CA ARG A 196 -5.33 -5.19 21.31
C ARG A 196 -5.51 -4.85 19.82
N PHE A 197 -4.50 -5.01 19.01
CA PHE A 197 -4.55 -4.80 17.57
C PHE A 197 -4.75 -6.13 16.85
N THR A 198 -5.77 -6.15 15.98
CA THR A 198 -6.10 -7.29 15.13
C THR A 198 -6.23 -6.83 13.69
N ASP A 199 -5.80 -7.67 12.75
CA ASP A 199 -5.92 -7.40 11.33
C ASP A 199 -6.33 -8.69 10.60
N ALA A 200 -7.27 -8.61 9.67
CA ALA A 200 -7.88 -9.76 8.98
C ALA A 200 -8.29 -10.89 9.95
N GLY A 201 -8.83 -10.53 11.13
CA GLY A 201 -9.24 -11.48 12.17
C GLY A 201 -8.10 -12.10 12.97
N GLN A 202 -6.85 -11.80 12.67
CA GLN A 202 -5.68 -12.31 13.37
C GLN A 202 -5.16 -11.31 14.41
N TYR A 203 -4.69 -11.84 15.55
CA TYR A 203 -4.00 -11.03 16.55
C TYR A 203 -2.61 -10.65 16.05
N MET A 204 -2.33 -9.34 16.05
CA MET A 204 -1.04 -8.81 15.67
C MET A 204 -0.18 -8.54 16.92
N TYR A 205 -0.55 -7.58 17.75
CA TYR A 205 0.14 -7.18 18.97
C TYR A 205 -0.78 -6.27 19.82
N HIS A 206 -0.29 -5.83 20.98
CA HIS A 206 -0.91 -4.76 21.75
C HIS A 206 -0.12 -3.46 21.57
N ARG A 207 -0.83 -2.35 21.46
CA ARG A 207 -0.24 -1.01 21.31
C ARG A 207 -1.08 0.05 22.01
N PHE A 208 -0.55 1.24 22.18
CA PHE A 208 -1.41 2.38 22.44
C PHE A 208 -2.14 2.77 21.14
N SER A 209 -3.43 3.04 21.21
CA SER A 209 -4.21 3.47 20.03
C SER A 209 -3.73 4.82 19.48
N ASN A 210 -3.33 5.71 20.40
CA ASN A 210 -2.57 6.92 20.13
C ASN A 210 -1.39 6.95 21.11
N PRO A 211 -0.29 7.63 20.77
CA PRO A 211 0.79 7.86 21.70
C PRO A 211 0.28 8.52 22.99
N VAL A 212 0.81 8.10 24.12
CA VAL A 212 0.37 8.59 25.43
C VAL A 212 1.15 9.86 25.79
N PRO A 213 0.48 10.99 26.13
CA PRO A 213 1.18 12.19 26.59
C PRO A 213 1.86 11.94 27.93
N ILE A 214 3.11 12.40 28.06
CA ILE A 214 3.93 12.25 29.26
C ILE A 214 4.52 13.61 29.68
N THR A 215 4.86 13.75 30.94
CA THR A 215 5.40 14.99 31.51
C THR A 215 6.92 15.01 31.59
N ALA A 216 7.55 13.83 31.57
CA ALA A 216 8.99 13.65 31.56
C ALA A 216 9.35 12.44 30.70
N ALA A 217 10.55 12.44 30.11
CA ALA A 217 11.06 11.33 29.35
C ALA A 217 11.36 10.12 30.24
N PRO A 218 10.66 9.00 30.10
CA PRO A 218 10.91 7.81 30.91
C PRO A 218 12.21 7.12 30.49
N VAL A 219 12.81 6.39 31.41
CA VAL A 219 13.99 5.55 31.19
C VAL A 219 13.58 4.08 31.03
N LYS A 220 12.59 3.65 31.82
CA LYS A 220 12.09 2.27 31.81
C LYS A 220 10.58 2.20 31.79
N ALA A 221 10.06 1.13 31.23
CA ALA A 221 8.64 0.75 31.33
C ALA A 221 8.52 -0.72 31.69
N THR A 222 7.50 -1.05 32.49
CA THR A 222 7.11 -2.44 32.77
C THR A 222 5.73 -2.69 32.20
N ILE A 223 5.60 -3.72 31.41
CA ILE A 223 4.33 -4.19 30.85
C ILE A 223 3.90 -5.44 31.61
N THR A 224 2.66 -5.48 32.07
CA THR A 224 2.07 -6.62 32.77
C THR A 224 0.86 -7.15 32.01
N SER A 225 0.68 -8.46 32.07
CA SER A 225 -0.48 -9.16 31.49
C SER A 225 -1.41 -9.67 32.60
N ASN A 226 -2.71 -9.55 32.42
CA ASN A 226 -3.69 -10.21 33.29
C ASN A 226 -3.63 -11.75 33.24
N LYS A 227 -2.81 -12.30 32.34
CA LYS A 227 -2.49 -13.73 32.21
C LYS A 227 -1.16 -14.10 32.89
N GLY A 228 -0.63 -13.23 33.75
CA GLY A 228 0.52 -13.50 34.60
C GLY A 228 1.90 -13.18 34.01
N GLY A 229 1.97 -12.63 32.79
CA GLY A 229 3.23 -12.20 32.17
C GLY A 229 3.68 -10.81 32.65
N SER A 230 5.01 -10.60 32.64
CA SER A 230 5.61 -9.28 32.87
C SER A 230 6.90 -9.12 32.07
N ALA A 231 7.14 -7.93 31.53
CA ALA A 231 8.38 -7.57 30.87
C ALA A 231 8.76 -6.13 31.22
N THR A 232 10.01 -5.91 31.58
CA THR A 232 10.57 -4.57 31.82
C THR A 232 11.58 -4.27 30.75
N VAL A 233 11.49 -3.07 30.14
CA VAL A 233 12.35 -2.63 29.03
C VAL A 233 12.85 -1.20 29.27
N ASP A 234 13.99 -0.88 28.64
CA ASP A 234 14.45 0.49 28.52
C ASP A 234 13.59 1.23 27.48
N VAL A 235 13.25 2.49 27.77
CA VAL A 235 12.51 3.36 26.86
C VAL A 235 13.50 4.28 26.15
N ALA A 236 13.56 4.15 24.83
CA ALA A 236 14.49 4.91 24.02
C ALA A 236 13.85 6.22 23.50
N LYS A 237 14.68 7.21 23.16
CA LYS A 237 14.21 8.37 22.42
C LYS A 237 14.08 8.03 20.93
N TRP A 238 12.94 8.35 20.33
CA TRP A 238 12.73 8.20 18.90
C TRP A 238 13.58 9.21 18.12
N LEU A 239 14.44 8.73 17.20
CA LEU A 239 15.23 9.50 16.21
C LEU A 239 16.20 10.56 16.74
N GLY A 240 16.61 10.59 17.96
CA GLY A 240 17.58 11.59 18.44
C GLY A 240 17.11 13.06 18.28
N SER A 241 17.97 14.02 18.60
CA SER A 241 17.63 15.45 18.49
C SER A 241 17.91 16.03 17.10
N PRO A 242 17.11 17.00 16.61
CA PRO A 242 17.40 17.72 15.39
C PRO A 242 18.78 18.37 15.41
N ARG A 243 19.44 18.48 14.24
CA ARG A 243 20.69 19.26 14.13
C ARG A 243 20.42 20.70 14.52
N LYS A 244 21.25 21.22 15.40
CA LYS A 244 21.32 22.67 15.62
C LYS A 244 22.02 23.31 14.42
N ASN A 245 21.22 23.97 13.62
CA ASN A 245 21.57 24.85 12.48
C ASN A 245 22.86 24.45 11.72
N PRO A 246 22.76 23.87 10.50
CA PRO A 246 23.91 23.39 9.73
C PRO A 246 24.66 24.54 9.05
N GLY A 247 25.21 25.48 9.80
CA GLY A 247 26.18 26.43 9.25
C GLY A 247 25.64 27.43 8.22
N LYS A 248 26.44 28.47 7.96
CA LYS A 248 26.16 29.69 7.17
C LYS A 248 26.08 29.48 5.64
N HIS A 249 25.56 28.37 5.12
CA HIS A 249 25.36 28.27 3.69
C HIS A 249 23.99 28.87 3.34
N PRO A 250 23.86 29.67 2.28
CA PRO A 250 22.60 30.28 1.87
C PRO A 250 21.70 29.25 1.17
N TYR A 251 21.28 28.22 1.91
CA TYR A 251 20.27 27.25 1.43
C TYR A 251 18.92 27.96 1.37
N VAL A 252 18.25 27.83 0.22
CA VAL A 252 16.95 28.45 -0.04
C VAL A 252 15.89 27.35 -0.06
N SER A 253 14.80 27.57 0.61
CA SER A 253 13.59 26.75 0.64
C SER A 253 12.39 27.68 0.63
N ASP A 254 11.18 27.13 0.56
CA ASP A 254 9.93 27.90 0.59
C ASP A 254 9.58 28.51 -0.77
N PHE A 255 9.21 27.63 -1.71
CA PHE A 255 8.86 28.01 -3.08
C PHE A 255 7.38 27.82 -3.42
N VAL A 256 6.59 27.25 -2.49
CA VAL A 256 5.16 27.01 -2.67
C VAL A 256 4.35 28.00 -1.83
N ASP A 257 3.36 28.64 -2.45
CA ASP A 257 2.59 29.75 -1.86
C ASP A 257 1.07 29.56 -1.97
N HIS A 258 0.61 28.46 -2.60
CA HIS A 258 -0.80 28.06 -2.72
C HIS A 258 -0.92 26.59 -3.14
N TYR A 259 -2.13 26.01 -3.04
CA TYR A 259 -2.44 24.73 -3.66
C TYR A 259 -2.47 24.89 -5.19
N MET A 260 -1.70 24.06 -5.88
CA MET A 260 -1.52 24.15 -7.33
C MET A 260 -2.33 23.05 -8.05
N ASP A 261 -3.02 23.42 -9.13
CA ASP A 261 -3.61 22.44 -10.02
C ASP A 261 -2.56 21.78 -10.95
N PRO A 262 -2.87 20.64 -11.61
CA PRO A 262 -1.93 19.97 -12.52
C PRO A 262 -1.41 20.85 -13.67
N THR A 263 -2.20 21.82 -14.13
CA THR A 263 -1.78 22.75 -15.18
C THR A 263 -0.70 23.69 -14.67
N GLU A 264 -0.88 24.24 -13.47
CA GLU A 264 0.08 25.12 -12.78
C GLU A 264 1.38 24.39 -12.45
N VAL A 265 1.27 23.15 -11.90
CA VAL A 265 2.43 22.29 -11.59
C VAL A 265 3.23 21.97 -12.86
N THR A 266 2.54 21.61 -13.95
CA THR A 266 3.20 21.34 -15.24
C THR A 266 3.87 22.58 -15.83
N ALA A 267 3.24 23.74 -15.72
CA ALA A 267 3.82 25.01 -16.15
C ALA A 267 5.08 25.34 -15.32
N ARG A 268 5.03 25.11 -13.99
CA ARG A 268 6.18 25.30 -13.09
C ARG A 268 7.35 24.43 -13.49
N PHE A 269 7.13 23.13 -13.73
CA PHE A 269 8.18 22.21 -14.15
C PHE A 269 8.73 22.52 -15.54
N THR A 270 7.89 22.93 -16.47
CA THR A 270 8.33 23.41 -17.79
C THR A 270 9.19 24.66 -17.66
N GLY A 271 8.81 25.58 -16.77
CA GLY A 271 9.61 26.77 -16.45
C GLY A 271 10.98 26.44 -15.87
N LEU A 272 11.02 25.50 -14.89
CA LEU A 272 12.28 25.04 -14.31
C LEU A 272 13.19 24.36 -15.34
N ALA A 273 12.63 23.55 -16.23
CA ALA A 273 13.41 22.94 -17.31
C ALA A 273 14.01 23.98 -18.25
N ALA A 274 13.27 25.04 -18.57
CA ALA A 274 13.75 26.13 -19.40
C ALA A 274 14.80 27.00 -18.68
N GLU A 275 14.66 27.22 -17.35
CA GLU A 275 15.59 28.02 -16.55
C GLU A 275 16.93 27.27 -16.30
N PHE A 276 16.86 25.94 -16.11
CA PHE A 276 18.04 25.12 -15.78
C PHE A 276 18.39 24.04 -16.83
N PRO A 277 18.51 24.38 -18.14
CA PRO A 277 18.60 23.37 -19.21
C PRO A 277 19.84 22.47 -19.16
N ARG A 278 20.88 22.88 -18.41
CA ARG A 278 22.08 22.04 -18.22
C ARG A 278 21.92 20.96 -17.17
N LEU A 279 20.94 21.12 -16.27
CA LEU A 279 20.70 20.23 -15.14
C LEU A 279 19.41 19.43 -15.30
N THR A 280 18.57 19.78 -16.27
CA THR A 280 17.22 19.22 -16.42
C THR A 280 16.97 18.67 -17.80
N GLU A 281 16.04 17.73 -17.86
CA GLU A 281 15.39 17.21 -19.06
C GLU A 281 13.90 17.04 -18.72
N LEU A 282 13.01 17.46 -19.60
CA LEU A 282 11.57 17.25 -19.45
C LEU A 282 11.16 16.07 -20.34
N ILE A 283 10.73 14.99 -19.73
CA ILE A 283 10.36 13.75 -20.44
C ILE A 283 8.83 13.68 -20.56
N ASP A 284 8.34 13.58 -21.78
CA ASP A 284 6.93 13.26 -22.06
C ASP A 284 6.72 11.75 -21.90
N LEU A 285 5.82 11.34 -20.99
CA LEU A 285 5.48 9.95 -20.81
C LEU A 285 4.63 9.44 -21.98
N PRO A 286 4.76 8.17 -22.39
CA PRO A 286 4.20 7.68 -23.66
C PRO A 286 2.68 7.61 -23.70
N TYR A 287 2.02 7.47 -22.55
CA TYR A 287 0.57 7.31 -22.48
C TYR A 287 -0.07 8.60 -21.97
N LYS A 288 -0.90 9.24 -22.81
CA LYS A 288 -1.75 10.33 -22.33
C LYS A 288 -2.87 9.77 -21.47
N THR A 289 -3.32 10.53 -20.48
CA THR A 289 -4.49 10.20 -19.68
C THR A 289 -5.78 10.21 -20.52
N ASN A 290 -6.90 9.85 -19.90
CA ASN A 290 -8.19 9.85 -20.59
C ASN A 290 -8.83 11.25 -20.72
N GLY A 291 -8.28 12.25 -20.04
CA GLY A 291 -8.71 13.64 -20.07
C GLY A 291 -9.71 14.00 -18.97
N TYR A 292 -9.73 15.28 -18.63
CA TYR A 292 -10.73 15.86 -17.73
C TYR A 292 -12.05 16.02 -18.47
N ARG A 293 -12.73 14.90 -18.78
CA ARG A 293 -13.90 14.80 -19.66
C ARG A 293 -15.00 13.96 -19.04
N ARG A 294 -16.24 14.36 -19.33
CA ARG A 294 -17.46 13.61 -19.03
C ARG A 294 -18.45 13.75 -20.16
N GLN A 295 -19.27 12.73 -20.35
CA GLN A 295 -20.45 12.81 -21.18
C GLN A 295 -21.47 13.76 -20.55
N ALA A 296 -22.14 14.56 -21.39
CA ALA A 296 -23.19 15.42 -20.95
C ALA A 296 -24.46 14.63 -20.59
N GLN A 297 -25.16 15.05 -19.55
CA GLN A 297 -26.38 14.37 -19.08
C GLN A 297 -27.49 15.38 -18.79
N ALA A 298 -28.72 14.88 -18.86
CA ALA A 298 -29.90 15.54 -18.29
C ALA A 298 -30.79 14.51 -17.61
N GLN A 299 -31.49 14.95 -16.59
CA GLN A 299 -32.47 14.16 -15.84
C GLN A 299 -33.89 14.73 -16.08
N PHE A 300 -34.83 13.86 -16.38
CA PHE A 300 -36.24 14.18 -16.52
C PHE A 300 -37.03 13.43 -15.45
N GLY A 301 -37.75 14.18 -14.60
CA GLY A 301 -38.47 13.65 -13.46
C GLY A 301 -37.59 13.51 -12.19
N THR A 302 -38.29 13.40 -11.03
CA THR A 302 -37.68 13.28 -9.70
C THR A 302 -38.06 12.00 -8.96
N ALA A 303 -39.25 11.42 -9.30
CA ALA A 303 -39.67 10.16 -8.70
C ALA A 303 -38.97 8.99 -9.39
N ALA A 304 -38.35 8.11 -8.61
CA ALA A 304 -37.48 7.01 -9.12
C ALA A 304 -38.16 6.19 -10.24
N ALA A 305 -39.46 5.87 -10.13
CA ALA A 305 -40.16 5.05 -11.09
C ALA A 305 -40.42 5.74 -12.46
N SER A 306 -40.43 7.07 -12.51
CA SER A 306 -40.71 7.89 -13.71
C SER A 306 -39.52 8.71 -14.19
N THR A 307 -38.35 8.59 -13.55
CA THR A 307 -37.15 9.32 -13.94
C THR A 307 -36.51 8.68 -15.17
N VAL A 308 -36.16 9.53 -16.14
CA VAL A 308 -35.37 9.19 -17.31
C VAL A 308 -34.10 10.01 -17.29
N TYR A 309 -32.95 9.34 -17.41
CA TYR A 309 -31.66 9.97 -17.73
C TYR A 309 -31.37 9.85 -19.20
N VAL A 310 -30.75 10.89 -19.74
CA VAL A 310 -30.14 10.85 -21.07
C VAL A 310 -28.68 11.23 -20.97
N THR A 311 -27.80 10.49 -21.66
CA THR A 311 -26.35 10.68 -21.63
C THR A 311 -25.86 10.80 -23.07
N SER A 312 -25.11 11.84 -23.39
CA SER A 312 -24.53 12.03 -24.73
C SER A 312 -23.54 10.94 -25.09
N THR A 313 -23.41 10.62 -26.37
CA THR A 313 -22.35 9.74 -26.88
C THR A 313 -21.01 10.46 -26.91
N ALA A 314 -20.99 11.73 -27.28
CA ALA A 314 -19.80 12.58 -27.24
C ALA A 314 -19.59 13.14 -25.81
N TYR A 315 -18.35 13.45 -25.46
CA TYR A 315 -18.07 14.21 -24.24
C TYR A 315 -18.70 15.63 -24.31
N GLY A 316 -18.96 16.22 -23.14
CA GLY A 316 -19.62 17.53 -23.08
C GLY A 316 -18.91 18.59 -23.90
N SER A 317 -17.60 18.77 -23.69
CA SER A 317 -16.75 19.72 -24.43
C SER A 317 -16.59 19.40 -25.91
N GLU A 318 -16.85 18.16 -26.32
CA GLU A 318 -16.76 17.68 -27.71
C GLU A 318 -18.13 17.72 -28.42
N GLY A 319 -19.07 18.49 -27.92
CA GLY A 319 -20.39 18.71 -28.50
C GLY A 319 -21.55 18.02 -27.80
N GLY A 320 -21.29 17.27 -26.70
CA GLY A 320 -22.33 16.69 -25.84
C GLY A 320 -23.16 17.77 -25.14
N ASN A 321 -22.54 18.88 -24.70
CA ASN A 321 -23.22 20.00 -24.06
C ASN A 321 -24.13 20.79 -24.99
N ASP A 322 -24.03 20.60 -26.32
CA ASP A 322 -24.91 21.29 -27.29
C ASP A 322 -26.20 20.52 -27.59
N ILE A 323 -26.36 19.31 -27.06
CA ILE A 323 -27.52 18.46 -27.28
C ILE A 323 -28.65 18.93 -26.38
N THR A 324 -29.85 19.06 -26.97
CA THR A 324 -31.07 19.38 -26.23
C THR A 324 -32.09 18.25 -26.30
N VAL A 325 -32.82 18.02 -25.21
CA VAL A 325 -33.92 17.06 -25.17
C VAL A 325 -35.16 17.69 -24.57
N SER A 326 -36.31 17.38 -25.15
CA SER A 326 -37.63 17.81 -24.63
C SER A 326 -38.62 16.63 -24.58
N LEU A 327 -39.43 16.60 -23.53
CA LEU A 327 -40.56 15.66 -23.39
C LEU A 327 -41.86 16.43 -23.57
N VAL A 328 -42.50 16.29 -24.75
CA VAL A 328 -43.61 17.14 -25.17
C VAL A 328 -44.93 16.40 -25.00
N ASN A 329 -45.88 17.00 -24.24
CA ASN A 329 -47.29 16.59 -24.32
C ASN A 329 -47.84 17.11 -25.66
N PRO A 330 -48.32 16.24 -26.57
CA PRO A 330 -48.81 16.68 -27.87
C PRO A 330 -50.13 17.48 -27.81
N GLY A 331 -50.82 17.47 -26.68
CA GLY A 331 -52.08 18.17 -26.48
C GLY A 331 -53.29 17.57 -27.26
N THR A 332 -53.12 16.40 -27.83
CA THR A 332 -54.13 15.64 -28.59
C THR A 332 -54.38 14.29 -27.91
N THR A 333 -55.62 13.76 -28.11
CA THR A 333 -56.01 12.45 -27.57
C THR A 333 -55.45 11.31 -28.42
N ASN A 334 -55.17 10.17 -27.76
CA ASN A 334 -54.66 8.93 -28.38
C ASN A 334 -53.41 9.15 -29.24
N ALA A 335 -52.55 10.08 -28.87
CA ALA A 335 -51.29 10.31 -29.56
C ALA A 335 -50.30 9.16 -29.31
N PRO A 336 -49.55 8.71 -30.35
CA PRO A 336 -48.53 7.72 -30.14
C PRO A 336 -47.24 8.34 -29.55
N LEU A 337 -46.43 7.51 -28.83
CA LEU A 337 -45.07 7.87 -28.45
C LEU A 337 -44.17 7.92 -29.68
N THR A 338 -43.54 9.07 -29.93
CA THR A 338 -42.63 9.23 -31.07
C THR A 338 -41.39 10.01 -30.67
N VAL A 339 -40.26 9.72 -31.37
CA VAL A 339 -38.98 10.44 -31.20
C VAL A 339 -38.59 11.04 -32.52
N SER A 340 -38.22 12.31 -32.54
CA SER A 340 -37.71 12.99 -33.71
C SER A 340 -36.42 13.75 -33.38
N VAL A 341 -35.53 13.86 -34.33
CA VAL A 341 -34.23 14.54 -34.20
C VAL A 341 -34.12 15.60 -35.28
N SER A 342 -33.68 16.79 -34.89
CA SER A 342 -33.36 17.91 -35.77
C SER A 342 -32.01 18.51 -35.34
N GLY A 343 -30.96 18.26 -36.10
CA GLY A 343 -29.60 18.60 -35.72
C GLY A 343 -29.22 17.96 -34.37
N LYS A 344 -28.96 18.74 -33.35
CA LYS A 344 -28.66 18.26 -31.98
C LYS A 344 -29.90 18.30 -31.03
N ALA A 345 -31.09 18.58 -31.55
CA ALA A 345 -32.32 18.63 -30.76
C ALA A 345 -33.11 17.31 -30.88
N VAL A 346 -33.32 16.62 -29.77
CA VAL A 346 -34.13 15.43 -29.65
C VAL A 346 -35.47 15.77 -29.02
N THR A 347 -36.56 15.53 -29.71
CA THR A 347 -37.93 15.77 -29.21
C THR A 347 -38.63 14.44 -29.04
N VAL A 348 -39.05 14.14 -27.81
CA VAL A 348 -39.89 12.98 -27.46
C VAL A 348 -41.32 13.47 -27.30
N ARG A 349 -42.22 13.12 -28.22
CA ARG A 349 -43.66 13.35 -28.10
C ARG A 349 -44.27 12.17 -27.34
N LEU A 350 -44.83 12.48 -26.15
CA LEU A 350 -45.34 11.47 -25.25
C LEU A 350 -46.69 10.92 -25.72
N ALA A 351 -46.95 9.64 -25.50
CA ALA A 351 -48.26 9.06 -25.76
C ALA A 351 -49.30 9.59 -24.79
N THR A 352 -50.54 9.72 -25.29
CA THR A 352 -51.69 10.14 -24.49
C THR A 352 -52.86 9.17 -24.66
N ASP A 353 -53.75 9.12 -23.68
CA ASP A 353 -55.02 8.37 -23.75
C ASP A 353 -56.17 9.14 -24.44
N GLY A 354 -57.37 8.56 -24.38
CA GLY A 354 -58.58 9.18 -24.92
C GLY A 354 -59.03 10.48 -24.24
N SER A 355 -58.47 10.80 -23.07
CA SER A 355 -58.69 12.08 -22.35
C SER A 355 -57.57 13.09 -22.61
N GLY A 356 -56.47 12.71 -23.29
CA GLY A 356 -55.31 13.55 -23.50
C GLY A 356 -54.30 13.49 -22.34
N ALA A 357 -54.46 12.60 -21.37
CA ALA A 357 -53.53 12.42 -20.30
C ALA A 357 -52.29 11.62 -20.81
N ILE A 358 -51.08 11.97 -20.33
CA ILE A 358 -49.83 11.28 -20.70
C ILE A 358 -49.88 9.86 -20.10
N THR A 359 -49.49 8.87 -20.94
CA THR A 359 -49.47 7.46 -20.56
C THR A 359 -48.07 6.85 -20.69
N SER A 360 -47.12 7.54 -21.33
CA SER A 360 -45.76 7.04 -21.54
C SER A 360 -45.03 6.82 -20.21
N THR A 361 -44.59 5.59 -19.94
CA THR A 361 -43.74 5.27 -18.81
C THR A 361 -42.26 5.57 -19.10
N ALA A 362 -41.44 5.67 -18.06
CA ALA A 362 -39.99 5.89 -18.24
C ALA A 362 -39.36 4.79 -19.08
N ALA A 363 -39.74 3.52 -18.88
CA ALA A 363 -39.23 2.40 -19.71
C ALA A 363 -39.62 2.54 -21.18
N GLN A 364 -40.83 2.99 -21.49
CA GLN A 364 -41.27 3.20 -22.88
C GLN A 364 -40.52 4.36 -23.54
N VAL A 365 -40.28 5.47 -22.80
CA VAL A 365 -39.49 6.60 -23.29
C VAL A 365 -38.05 6.17 -23.57
N VAL A 366 -37.42 5.44 -22.64
CA VAL A 366 -36.05 4.89 -22.81
C VAL A 366 -35.99 3.99 -24.04
N ALA A 367 -36.94 3.06 -24.20
CA ALA A 367 -37.00 2.18 -25.37
C ALA A 367 -37.18 2.95 -26.69
N ALA A 368 -38.03 3.96 -26.72
CA ALA A 368 -38.30 4.79 -27.90
C ALA A 368 -37.08 5.63 -28.30
N VAL A 369 -36.39 6.23 -27.32
CA VAL A 369 -35.16 7.03 -27.57
C VAL A 369 -34.02 6.14 -28.08
N ASN A 370 -33.75 5.02 -27.40
CA ASN A 370 -32.68 4.11 -27.79
C ASN A 370 -32.97 3.36 -29.11
N GLY A 371 -34.24 3.14 -29.44
CA GLY A 371 -34.68 2.54 -30.69
C GLY A 371 -34.69 3.50 -31.88
N ASN A 372 -34.53 4.81 -31.67
CA ASN A 372 -34.45 5.79 -32.75
C ASN A 372 -33.00 5.93 -33.26
N ALA A 373 -32.75 5.55 -34.49
CA ALA A 373 -31.41 5.47 -35.08
C ALA A 373 -30.65 6.83 -35.08
N ASP A 374 -31.37 7.96 -35.20
CA ASP A 374 -30.74 9.28 -35.19
C ASP A 374 -30.50 9.78 -33.77
N ALA A 375 -31.40 9.51 -32.82
CA ALA A 375 -31.19 9.82 -31.42
C ALA A 375 -30.02 9.00 -30.83
N ALA A 376 -29.92 7.71 -31.17
CA ALA A 376 -28.83 6.82 -30.70
C ALA A 376 -27.42 7.25 -31.17
N LYS A 377 -27.31 8.06 -32.23
CA LYS A 377 -26.03 8.69 -32.63
C LYS A 377 -25.61 9.81 -31.70
N LEU A 378 -26.56 10.45 -31.01
CA LEU A 378 -26.35 11.61 -30.16
C LEU A 378 -26.29 11.25 -28.69
N LEU A 379 -27.15 10.34 -28.23
CA LEU A 379 -27.31 10.03 -26.81
C LEU A 379 -27.92 8.64 -26.58
N THR A 380 -27.79 8.17 -25.35
CA THR A 380 -28.50 7.00 -24.83
C THR A 380 -29.42 7.41 -23.69
N ALA A 381 -30.52 6.71 -23.52
CA ALA A 381 -31.44 6.91 -22.39
C ALA A 381 -31.39 5.72 -21.42
N SER A 382 -31.62 5.97 -20.13
CA SER A 382 -31.71 4.95 -19.10
C SER A 382 -32.77 5.31 -18.04
N THR A 383 -33.32 4.30 -17.36
CA THR A 383 -34.16 4.49 -16.19
C THR A 383 -33.34 4.77 -14.95
N TYR A 384 -33.98 5.27 -13.88
CA TYR A 384 -33.27 5.53 -12.61
C TYR A 384 -32.59 4.25 -12.09
N ARG A 385 -31.24 4.25 -12.10
CA ARG A 385 -30.39 3.12 -11.64
C ARG A 385 -30.78 1.77 -12.24
N GLY A 386 -31.27 1.76 -13.49
CA GLY A 386 -31.69 0.54 -14.17
C GLY A 386 -32.96 -0.10 -13.62
N ASN A 387 -33.80 0.63 -12.90
CA ASN A 387 -35.10 0.12 -12.41
C ASN A 387 -36.09 -0.17 -13.54
N ALA A 388 -37.21 -0.78 -13.23
CA ALA A 388 -38.23 -1.17 -14.22
C ALA A 388 -38.89 0.02 -14.95
N GLY A 389 -38.72 1.27 -14.49
CA GLY A 389 -39.24 2.49 -15.14
C GLY A 389 -40.73 2.49 -15.38
N THR A 390 -41.55 1.98 -14.44
CA THR A 390 -42.99 1.78 -14.61
C THR A 390 -43.84 3.06 -14.41
N GLY A 391 -43.20 4.11 -13.86
CA GLY A 391 -43.90 5.39 -13.62
C GLY A 391 -44.07 6.19 -14.90
N VAL A 392 -45.23 6.87 -15.00
CA VAL A 392 -45.52 7.77 -16.11
C VAL A 392 -44.65 9.01 -16.04
N VAL A 393 -44.00 9.38 -17.11
CA VAL A 393 -43.15 10.57 -17.19
C VAL A 393 -44.02 11.84 -17.31
N ALA A 394 -43.48 12.95 -16.85
CA ALA A 394 -44.10 14.28 -17.07
C ALA A 394 -43.50 14.95 -18.31
N ALA A 395 -44.26 15.84 -18.94
CA ALA A 395 -43.73 16.74 -19.95
C ALA A 395 -42.61 17.61 -19.35
N ALA A 396 -41.57 17.87 -20.14
CA ALA A 396 -40.46 18.70 -19.75
C ALA A 396 -40.06 19.64 -20.86
N PRO A 397 -39.68 20.89 -20.53
CA PRO A 397 -39.23 21.86 -21.55
C PRO A 397 -37.93 21.40 -22.21
N VAL A 398 -37.53 22.14 -23.25
CA VAL A 398 -36.20 21.96 -23.86
C VAL A 398 -35.12 22.11 -22.80
N THR A 399 -34.40 21.03 -22.55
CA THR A 399 -33.31 20.95 -21.58
C THR A 399 -32.02 20.64 -22.28
N MET A 400 -31.03 21.48 -22.08
CA MET A 400 -29.65 21.26 -22.57
C MET A 400 -28.95 20.25 -21.69
N LEU A 401 -28.25 19.31 -22.31
CA LEU A 401 -27.38 18.39 -21.56
C LEU A 401 -26.15 19.16 -21.04
N THR A 402 -25.57 18.69 -19.94
CA THR A 402 -24.35 19.27 -19.37
C THR A 402 -23.44 18.20 -18.79
N ASP A 403 -22.12 18.34 -18.97
CA ASP A 403 -21.13 17.54 -18.29
C ASP A 403 -20.92 17.96 -16.82
N ASN A 404 -21.48 19.12 -16.43
CA ASN A 404 -21.34 19.74 -15.11
C ASN A 404 -19.88 19.97 -14.64
N LEU A 405 -18.92 20.05 -15.57
CA LEU A 405 -17.53 20.33 -15.23
C LEU A 405 -17.33 21.84 -15.03
N LYS A 406 -16.68 22.21 -13.91
CA LYS A 406 -16.59 23.59 -13.42
C LYS A 406 -15.23 24.24 -13.61
N ALA A 407 -14.17 23.48 -13.94
CA ALA A 407 -12.86 24.08 -14.15
C ALA A 407 -12.92 25.22 -15.18
N PRO A 408 -12.11 26.27 -15.00
CA PRO A 408 -12.06 27.39 -15.93
C PRO A 408 -11.61 26.95 -17.33
N ALA A 409 -11.82 27.79 -18.33
CA ALA A 409 -11.47 27.49 -19.73
C ALA A 409 -9.95 27.34 -19.96
N SER A 410 -9.13 27.83 -19.03
CA SER A 410 -7.67 27.66 -19.06
C SER A 410 -7.25 26.20 -18.76
N VAL A 411 -8.09 25.40 -18.08
CA VAL A 411 -7.86 23.98 -17.82
C VAL A 411 -8.35 23.16 -19.01
N SER A 412 -7.42 22.52 -19.70
CA SER A 412 -7.74 21.67 -20.84
C SER A 412 -8.62 20.49 -20.45
N ARG A 413 -9.57 20.14 -21.32
CA ARG A 413 -10.38 18.92 -21.19
C ARG A 413 -9.76 17.71 -21.90
N GLU A 414 -8.76 17.97 -22.74
CA GLU A 414 -8.12 16.94 -23.56
C GLU A 414 -7.30 15.95 -22.72
N PRO A 415 -7.00 14.76 -23.25
CA PRO A 415 -6.06 13.83 -22.65
C PRO A 415 -4.75 14.50 -22.26
N PHE A 416 -4.40 14.42 -20.98
CA PHE A 416 -3.28 15.14 -20.41
C PHE A 416 -1.96 14.45 -20.73
N GLN A 417 -0.95 15.23 -21.13
CA GLN A 417 0.41 14.75 -21.34
C GLN A 417 1.19 14.82 -20.02
N MET A 418 1.35 13.69 -19.35
CA MET A 418 2.15 13.59 -18.15
C MET A 418 3.63 13.82 -18.45
N LYS A 419 4.32 14.55 -17.56
CA LYS A 419 5.71 14.93 -17.75
C LYS A 419 6.53 14.62 -16.50
N VAL A 420 7.72 14.08 -16.70
CA VAL A 420 8.72 13.86 -15.65
C VAL A 420 9.83 14.89 -15.81
N LEU A 421 10.17 15.58 -14.73
CA LEU A 421 11.37 16.40 -14.68
C LEU A 421 12.55 15.52 -14.23
N ARG A 422 13.48 15.28 -15.14
CA ARG A 422 14.73 14.58 -14.86
C ARG A 422 15.79 15.59 -14.49
N ILE A 423 16.36 15.48 -13.29
CA ILE A 423 17.37 16.38 -12.74
C ILE A 423 18.68 15.62 -12.53
N GLY A 424 19.76 16.14 -13.02
CA GLY A 424 21.11 15.60 -12.82
C GLY A 424 22.12 16.23 -13.76
N LYS A 425 23.37 16.26 -13.35
CA LYS A 425 24.47 16.68 -14.21
C LYS A 425 24.78 15.62 -15.29
N HIS A 426 24.61 14.36 -14.96
CA HIS A 426 24.82 13.20 -15.82
C HIS A 426 23.48 12.46 -15.97
N ARG A 427 22.82 12.62 -17.12
CA ARG A 427 21.50 12.04 -17.43
C ARG A 427 21.60 10.96 -18.53
N ASP A 428 22.71 10.22 -18.52
CA ASP A 428 23.04 9.16 -19.47
C ASP A 428 22.82 7.74 -18.94
N GLY A 429 22.18 7.61 -17.76
CA GLY A 429 21.95 6.32 -17.10
C GLY A 429 23.17 5.77 -16.35
N SER A 430 24.29 6.49 -16.31
CA SER A 430 25.50 6.06 -15.60
C SER A 430 25.45 6.25 -14.09
N LYS A 431 24.49 7.06 -13.61
CA LYS A 431 24.27 7.33 -12.20
C LYS A 431 23.10 6.54 -11.65
N VAL A 432 23.11 6.29 -10.33
CA VAL A 432 21.95 5.71 -9.65
C VAL A 432 20.75 6.64 -9.79
N GLY A 433 19.65 6.09 -10.29
CA GLY A 433 18.40 6.80 -10.46
C GLY A 433 17.55 6.76 -9.20
N VAL A 434 16.83 7.85 -8.94
CA VAL A 434 15.81 7.98 -7.89
C VAL A 434 14.53 8.50 -8.48
N PHE A 435 13.41 7.81 -8.23
CA PHE A 435 12.09 8.20 -8.70
C PHE A 435 11.24 8.75 -7.55
N LEU A 436 10.91 10.04 -7.60
CA LEU A 436 10.01 10.72 -6.68
C LEU A 436 8.69 10.99 -7.41
N TYR A 437 7.57 10.53 -6.88
CA TYR A 437 6.27 10.71 -7.51
C TYR A 437 5.19 11.02 -6.49
N CYS A 438 4.20 11.81 -6.94
CA CYS A 438 3.22 12.43 -6.08
C CYS A 438 1.82 12.35 -6.71
N GLN A 439 0.80 12.39 -5.88
CA GLN A 439 -0.61 12.56 -6.27
C GLN A 439 -1.15 11.44 -7.19
N GLU A 440 -0.91 10.18 -6.84
CA GLU A 440 -1.70 9.06 -7.39
C GLU A 440 -3.18 9.21 -7.01
N HIS A 441 -3.45 9.73 -5.80
CA HIS A 441 -4.80 10.02 -5.37
C HIS A 441 -5.10 11.51 -5.50
N ALA A 442 -6.13 11.80 -6.26
CA ALA A 442 -6.48 13.15 -6.69
C ALA A 442 -6.79 14.17 -5.58
N ARG A 443 -7.34 13.71 -4.46
CA ARG A 443 -7.76 14.54 -3.31
C ARG A 443 -6.62 14.96 -2.39
N GLU A 444 -5.42 14.50 -2.61
CA GLU A 444 -4.24 14.70 -1.76
C GLU A 444 -3.45 15.91 -2.22
N TRP A 445 -3.97 17.12 -1.92
CA TRP A 445 -3.51 18.36 -2.54
C TRP A 445 -2.13 18.85 -2.07
N VAL A 446 -1.64 18.36 -0.93
CA VAL A 446 -0.29 18.72 -0.44
C VAL A 446 0.80 17.99 -1.22
N THR A 447 0.54 16.79 -1.69
CA THR A 447 1.57 15.90 -2.23
C THR A 447 2.30 16.48 -3.45
N PRO A 448 1.64 17.10 -4.47
CA PRO A 448 2.37 17.74 -5.56
C PRO A 448 3.25 18.93 -5.09
N LEU A 449 2.86 19.60 -4.00
CA LEU A 449 3.66 20.70 -3.45
C LEU A 449 4.99 20.20 -2.88
N VAL A 450 5.01 18.99 -2.27
CA VAL A 450 6.24 18.33 -1.81
C VAL A 450 7.19 18.09 -2.99
N CYS A 451 6.67 17.60 -4.12
CA CYS A 451 7.46 17.37 -5.33
C CYS A 451 7.96 18.70 -5.96
N VAL A 452 7.13 19.75 -6.01
CA VAL A 452 7.51 21.08 -6.51
C VAL A 452 8.61 21.69 -5.65
N GLU A 453 8.42 21.71 -4.35
CA GLU A 453 9.41 22.25 -3.40
C GLU A 453 10.74 21.49 -3.50
N SER A 454 10.70 20.16 -3.64
CA SER A 454 11.91 19.36 -3.80
C SER A 454 12.68 19.70 -5.08
N ALA A 455 11.99 19.85 -6.21
CA ALA A 455 12.59 20.22 -7.49
C ALA A 455 13.25 21.63 -7.44
N GLU A 456 12.53 22.59 -6.88
CA GLU A 456 13.02 23.97 -6.70
C GLU A 456 14.26 24.00 -5.81
N ARG A 457 14.25 23.29 -4.66
CA ARG A 457 15.40 23.20 -3.76
C ARG A 457 16.63 22.63 -4.45
N LEU A 458 16.46 21.57 -5.24
CA LEU A 458 17.60 20.96 -5.97
C LEU A 458 18.21 21.93 -6.97
N LEU A 459 17.39 22.61 -7.75
CA LEU A 459 17.88 23.47 -8.84
C LEU A 459 18.42 24.81 -8.34
N ARG A 460 17.74 25.47 -7.41
CA ARG A 460 18.09 26.79 -6.92
C ARG A 460 19.26 26.79 -5.93
N ASN A 461 19.50 25.66 -5.24
CA ASN A 461 20.64 25.52 -4.34
C ASN A 461 21.88 24.87 -5.00
N TYR A 462 21.78 24.36 -6.22
CA TYR A 462 22.88 23.65 -6.90
C TYR A 462 24.19 24.47 -6.92
N ALA A 463 24.11 25.77 -7.21
CA ALA A 463 25.28 26.62 -7.27
C ALA A 463 25.82 27.05 -5.89
N LYS A 464 24.99 27.00 -4.84
CA LYS A 464 25.24 27.61 -3.55
C LYS A 464 25.54 26.61 -2.44
N ASP A 465 24.84 25.48 -2.45
CA ASP A 465 24.97 24.48 -1.40
C ASP A 465 25.79 23.27 -1.88
N PRO A 466 26.92 22.95 -1.19
CA PRO A 466 27.77 21.83 -1.59
C PRO A 466 27.08 20.47 -1.51
N ASN A 467 26.12 20.27 -0.58
CA ASN A 467 25.41 19.00 -0.45
C ASN A 467 24.46 18.80 -1.63
N THR A 468 23.65 19.81 -1.96
CA THR A 468 22.77 19.79 -3.14
C THR A 468 23.56 19.57 -4.42
N ARG A 469 24.72 20.21 -4.56
CA ARG A 469 25.59 19.99 -5.73
C ARG A 469 26.02 18.54 -5.85
N LYS A 470 26.46 17.92 -4.74
CA LYS A 470 26.86 16.51 -4.74
C LYS A 470 25.70 15.58 -5.10
N ILE A 471 24.49 15.87 -4.57
CA ILE A 471 23.28 15.10 -4.91
C ILE A 471 23.03 15.14 -6.42
N VAL A 472 22.98 16.33 -7.02
CA VAL A 472 22.69 16.53 -8.45
C VAL A 472 23.83 16.05 -9.36
N ASP A 473 25.10 16.11 -8.89
CA ASP A 473 26.25 15.60 -9.65
C ASP A 473 26.34 14.06 -9.62
N ASP A 474 25.92 13.41 -8.53
CA ASP A 474 26.11 11.98 -8.28
C ASP A 474 24.88 11.12 -8.60
N LEU A 475 23.70 11.71 -8.77
CA LEU A 475 22.43 11.00 -9.00
C LEU A 475 21.76 11.41 -10.33
N ASP A 476 20.82 10.59 -10.75
CA ASP A 476 19.88 10.78 -11.86
C ASP A 476 18.46 10.80 -11.29
N ILE A 477 17.88 11.97 -11.10
CA ILE A 477 16.68 12.16 -10.31
C ILE A 477 15.48 12.38 -11.22
N PHE A 478 14.42 11.59 -11.06
CA PHE A 478 13.18 11.65 -11.83
C PHE A 478 12.05 12.11 -10.91
N ILE A 479 11.38 13.21 -11.22
CA ILE A 479 10.27 13.73 -10.43
C ILE A 479 9.01 13.79 -11.29
N LEU A 480 7.99 12.99 -10.93
CA LEU A 480 6.64 13.02 -11.49
C LEU A 480 5.71 13.70 -10.48
N PRO A 481 5.43 15.00 -10.64
CA PRO A 481 4.76 15.76 -9.57
C PRO A 481 3.27 15.47 -9.44
N VAL A 482 2.62 14.99 -10.51
CA VAL A 482 1.20 14.64 -10.54
C VAL A 482 1.03 13.40 -11.39
N VAL A 483 0.73 12.28 -10.75
CA VAL A 483 0.43 11.00 -11.42
C VAL A 483 -1.00 11.00 -11.98
N ASN A 484 -1.95 11.61 -11.27
CA ASN A 484 -3.37 11.60 -11.60
C ASN A 484 -3.92 13.01 -11.94
N PRO A 485 -3.52 13.60 -13.08
CA PRO A 485 -3.91 14.97 -13.40
C PRO A 485 -5.41 15.16 -13.66
N ASP A 486 -6.08 14.18 -14.28
CA ASP A 486 -7.51 14.27 -14.58
C ASP A 486 -8.34 14.26 -13.29
N GLY A 487 -8.04 13.31 -12.39
CA GLY A 487 -8.67 13.24 -11.08
C GLY A 487 -8.36 14.47 -10.22
N ALA A 488 -7.12 14.98 -10.26
CA ALA A 488 -6.71 16.15 -9.49
C ALA A 488 -7.43 17.43 -9.95
N HIS A 489 -7.58 17.66 -11.26
CA HIS A 489 -8.43 18.73 -11.76
C HIS A 489 -9.88 18.58 -11.26
N TYR A 490 -10.41 17.34 -11.32
CA TYR A 490 -11.77 17.08 -10.84
C TYR A 490 -11.90 17.27 -9.34
N SER A 491 -10.91 16.85 -8.55
CA SER A 491 -10.88 17.08 -7.11
C SER A 491 -10.87 18.58 -6.79
N MET A 492 -10.11 19.38 -7.51
CA MET A 492 -9.98 20.81 -7.22
C MET A 492 -11.22 21.61 -7.61
N TYR A 493 -11.85 21.30 -8.74
CA TYR A 493 -12.89 22.16 -9.30
C TYR A 493 -14.33 21.65 -9.12
N ASP A 494 -14.50 20.32 -8.97
CA ASP A 494 -15.82 19.70 -9.01
C ASP A 494 -16.20 18.94 -7.74
N TYR A 495 -15.32 18.04 -7.28
CA TYR A 495 -15.58 17.17 -6.14
C TYR A 495 -14.30 16.90 -5.36
N ASN A 496 -14.05 17.70 -4.34
CA ASN A 496 -12.82 17.69 -3.55
C ASN A 496 -12.45 16.32 -2.94
N MET A 497 -13.39 15.39 -2.78
CA MET A 497 -13.16 14.05 -2.25
C MET A 497 -12.82 13.01 -3.33
N GLN A 498 -12.65 13.39 -4.59
CA GLN A 498 -12.22 12.49 -5.65
C GLN A 498 -10.85 11.88 -5.32
N ARG A 499 -10.79 10.55 -5.19
CA ARG A 499 -9.54 9.78 -5.00
C ARG A 499 -8.96 9.31 -6.33
N ARG A 500 -9.83 8.76 -7.17
CA ARG A 500 -9.54 8.00 -8.40
C ARG A 500 -9.28 8.92 -9.59
N ASN A 501 -8.85 8.34 -10.72
CA ASN A 501 -8.84 9.04 -11.99
C ASN A 501 -10.29 9.27 -12.51
N MET A 502 -10.45 9.67 -13.77
CA MET A 502 -11.78 9.96 -14.32
C MET A 502 -12.29 8.92 -15.32
N THR A 503 -11.63 7.77 -15.44
CA THR A 503 -12.06 6.71 -16.36
C THR A 503 -13.35 6.05 -15.88
N ASN A 504 -14.36 6.00 -16.72
CA ASN A 504 -15.65 5.40 -16.36
C ASN A 504 -15.80 3.99 -16.93
N TYR A 505 -15.70 2.98 -16.09
CA TYR A 505 -15.99 1.59 -16.42
C TYR A 505 -17.34 1.11 -15.90
N CYS A 506 -18.15 2.01 -15.31
CA CYS A 506 -19.48 1.64 -14.82
C CYS A 506 -20.45 1.40 -15.97
N PRO A 507 -21.32 0.37 -15.86
CA PRO A 507 -22.35 0.12 -16.86
C PRO A 507 -23.38 1.26 -16.89
N THR A 508 -24.12 1.37 -18.00
CA THR A 508 -25.17 2.41 -18.21
C THR A 508 -26.27 2.39 -17.15
N SER A 509 -26.51 1.27 -16.49
CA SER A 509 -27.40 1.17 -15.32
C SER A 509 -26.97 2.05 -14.13
N ASN A 510 -25.71 2.51 -14.11
CA ASN A 510 -25.16 3.44 -13.12
C ASN A 510 -25.06 4.89 -13.66
N ALA A 511 -25.81 5.23 -14.69
CA ALA A 511 -25.83 6.56 -15.32
C ALA A 511 -26.41 7.68 -14.43
N ASP A 512 -26.87 7.36 -13.24
CA ASP A 512 -27.39 8.33 -12.25
C ASP A 512 -26.36 9.45 -11.99
N PRO A 513 -26.68 10.72 -12.28
CA PRO A 513 -25.81 11.86 -12.04
C PRO A 513 -25.26 11.95 -10.63
N GLY A 514 -26.01 11.50 -9.62
CA GLY A 514 -25.57 11.44 -8.23
C GLY A 514 -24.43 10.44 -7.96
N ARG A 515 -24.19 9.48 -8.87
CA ARG A 515 -23.08 8.52 -8.79
C ARG A 515 -21.84 8.94 -9.58
N ARG A 516 -21.90 10.00 -10.36
CA ARG A 516 -20.76 10.44 -11.19
C ARG A 516 -19.49 10.71 -10.37
N ASN A 517 -19.64 11.12 -9.12
CA ASN A 517 -18.52 11.33 -8.20
C ASN A 517 -17.90 10.02 -7.67
N ALA A 518 -18.55 8.88 -7.91
CA ALA A 518 -18.07 7.56 -7.51
C ALA A 518 -17.38 6.79 -8.64
N TRP A 519 -17.16 7.39 -9.82
CA TRP A 519 -16.47 6.77 -10.94
C TRP A 519 -14.96 6.97 -10.88
N GLY A 520 -14.24 6.13 -11.59
CA GLY A 520 -12.79 6.19 -11.73
C GLY A 520 -12.11 4.93 -11.23
N VAL A 521 -10.81 4.81 -11.52
CA VAL A 521 -9.93 3.75 -11.06
C VAL A 521 -8.98 4.32 -10.01
N ASP A 522 -8.78 3.59 -8.92
CA ASP A 522 -7.73 3.86 -7.94
C ASP A 522 -6.40 3.41 -8.56
N ILE A 523 -5.55 4.38 -8.93
CA ILE A 523 -4.30 4.10 -9.63
C ILE A 523 -3.39 3.25 -8.77
N ASN A 524 -3.31 3.54 -7.45
CA ASN A 524 -2.51 2.77 -6.49
C ASN A 524 -3.19 1.43 -6.08
N ARG A 525 -4.03 0.88 -6.95
CA ARG A 525 -4.61 -0.48 -6.91
C ARG A 525 -4.56 -1.15 -8.28
N ASN A 526 -4.00 -0.48 -9.28
CA ASN A 526 -4.03 -0.92 -10.68
C ASN A 526 -2.74 -1.64 -11.14
N PHE A 527 -1.75 -1.81 -10.24
CA PHE A 527 -0.50 -2.51 -10.54
C PHE A 527 -0.64 -4.03 -10.43
N SER A 528 0.38 -4.76 -10.95
CA SER A 528 0.28 -6.21 -11.14
C SER A 528 0.71 -7.02 -9.91
N VAL A 529 1.64 -6.50 -9.10
CA VAL A 529 2.14 -7.25 -7.95
C VAL A 529 1.15 -7.18 -6.79
N GLY A 530 0.86 -8.34 -6.20
CA GLY A 530 -0.08 -8.43 -5.07
C GLY A 530 -1.47 -7.92 -5.40
N SER A 531 -1.91 -8.11 -6.63
CA SER A 531 -3.12 -7.54 -7.18
C SER A 531 -4.38 -8.23 -6.64
N VAL A 532 -5.51 -7.53 -6.68
CA VAL A 532 -6.81 -8.11 -6.31
C VAL A 532 -7.21 -9.25 -7.26
N PHE A 533 -6.71 -9.25 -8.49
CA PHE A 533 -6.97 -10.29 -9.47
C PHE A 533 -6.23 -11.59 -9.14
N ASP A 534 -5.17 -11.52 -8.35
CA ASP A 534 -4.41 -12.65 -7.78
C ASP A 534 -4.90 -13.07 -6.38
N GLY A 535 -6.02 -12.49 -5.92
CA GLY A 535 -6.65 -12.83 -4.64
C GLY A 535 -6.13 -12.05 -3.43
N TYR A 536 -5.32 -11.02 -3.63
CA TYR A 536 -4.93 -10.11 -2.55
C TYR A 536 -6.08 -9.15 -2.21
N VAL A 537 -6.12 -8.68 -0.95
CA VAL A 537 -7.21 -7.83 -0.46
C VAL A 537 -6.80 -6.36 -0.34
N GLY A 538 -7.79 -5.47 -0.21
CA GLY A 538 -7.57 -4.03 -0.10
C GLY A 538 -7.89 -3.26 -1.38
N ALA A 539 -8.44 -3.95 -2.38
CA ALA A 539 -8.97 -3.36 -3.61
C ALA A 539 -10.29 -4.03 -4.02
N SER A 540 -11.02 -3.41 -4.92
CA SER A 540 -12.23 -3.98 -5.54
C SER A 540 -11.99 -4.28 -7.01
N ALA A 541 -12.16 -5.54 -7.41
CA ALA A 541 -12.12 -5.96 -8.83
C ALA A 541 -13.47 -5.77 -9.55
N THR A 542 -14.58 -5.61 -8.83
CA THR A 542 -15.92 -5.72 -9.41
C THR A 542 -16.80 -4.48 -9.24
N SER A 543 -16.60 -3.70 -8.20
CA SER A 543 -17.40 -2.51 -7.93
C SER A 543 -16.76 -1.26 -8.54
N CYS A 544 -17.21 -0.87 -9.72
CA CYS A 544 -16.74 0.33 -10.42
C CYS A 544 -17.02 1.65 -9.65
N THR A 545 -17.81 1.60 -8.58
CA THR A 545 -18.10 2.75 -7.70
C THR A 545 -17.33 2.69 -6.37
N SER A 546 -16.52 1.66 -6.14
CA SER A 546 -15.66 1.58 -4.95
C SER A 546 -14.53 2.62 -5.02
N ASP A 547 -14.19 3.25 -3.91
CA ASP A 547 -13.02 4.15 -3.83
C ASP A 547 -11.69 3.45 -4.13
N THR A 548 -11.64 2.12 -3.95
CA THR A 548 -10.48 1.28 -4.23
C THR A 548 -10.68 0.38 -5.46
N PHE A 549 -11.48 0.82 -6.45
CA PHE A 549 -11.67 0.06 -7.69
C PHE A 549 -10.36 -0.05 -8.48
N ALA A 550 -9.91 -1.29 -8.68
CA ALA A 550 -8.63 -1.61 -9.33
C ALA A 550 -8.65 -1.51 -10.88
N GLY A 551 -9.77 -1.08 -11.46
CA GLY A 551 -9.95 -1.14 -12.92
C GLY A 551 -10.47 -2.51 -13.38
N PRO A 552 -10.68 -2.70 -14.70
CA PRO A 552 -11.14 -3.95 -15.26
C PRO A 552 -10.06 -5.03 -15.29
N ASN A 553 -8.80 -4.65 -15.25
CA ASN A 553 -7.61 -5.51 -15.19
C ASN A 553 -6.40 -4.70 -14.73
N GLU A 554 -5.34 -5.39 -14.40
CA GLU A 554 -4.05 -4.79 -14.06
C GLU A 554 -3.55 -3.91 -15.20
N LEU A 555 -2.92 -2.78 -14.82
CA LEU A 555 -2.35 -1.80 -15.76
C LEU A 555 -3.35 -1.33 -16.84
N SER A 556 -4.64 -1.30 -16.51
CA SER A 556 -5.66 -0.75 -17.41
C SER A 556 -5.49 0.75 -17.62
N GLU A 557 -4.98 1.46 -16.62
CA GLU A 557 -4.89 2.90 -16.61
C GLU A 557 -3.57 3.41 -17.22
N PRO A 558 -3.63 4.47 -18.03
CA PRO A 558 -2.44 5.06 -18.63
C PRO A 558 -1.46 5.61 -17.58
N GLU A 559 -1.95 6.07 -16.45
CA GLU A 559 -1.16 6.60 -15.33
C GLU A 559 -0.25 5.50 -14.76
N ALA A 560 -0.79 4.36 -14.39
CA ALA A 560 -0.03 3.21 -13.88
C ALA A 560 0.96 2.66 -14.93
N ARG A 561 0.54 2.60 -16.20
CA ARG A 561 1.44 2.20 -17.29
C ARG A 561 2.61 3.16 -17.49
N ASN A 562 2.41 4.45 -17.26
CA ASN A 562 3.47 5.45 -17.35
C ASN A 562 4.52 5.27 -16.26
N GLU A 563 4.12 4.94 -15.03
CA GLU A 563 5.06 4.65 -13.96
C GLU A 563 5.89 3.40 -14.27
N VAL A 564 5.24 2.31 -14.66
CA VAL A 564 5.91 1.08 -15.09
C VAL A 564 6.84 1.34 -16.27
N TRP A 565 6.38 2.08 -17.28
CA TRP A 565 7.22 2.44 -18.42
C TRP A 565 8.48 3.21 -18.01
N LEU A 566 8.34 4.15 -17.08
CA LEU A 566 9.48 4.97 -16.63
C LEU A 566 10.57 4.10 -15.99
N VAL A 567 10.19 3.23 -15.06
CA VAL A 567 11.17 2.38 -14.35
C VAL A 567 11.74 1.29 -15.24
N ASP A 568 11.00 0.84 -16.24
CA ASP A 568 11.50 -0.10 -17.26
C ASP A 568 12.43 0.58 -18.27
N HIS A 569 12.14 1.83 -18.65
CA HIS A 569 12.93 2.60 -19.59
C HIS A 569 14.25 3.10 -18.99
N PHE A 570 14.26 3.38 -17.69
CA PHE A 570 15.42 3.84 -16.94
C PHE A 570 15.83 2.83 -15.85
N PRO A 571 16.47 1.70 -16.23
CA PRO A 571 16.81 0.61 -15.28
C PRO A 571 17.87 1.00 -14.25
N ASN A 572 18.47 2.20 -14.39
CA ASN A 572 19.34 2.79 -13.37
C ASN A 572 18.55 3.33 -12.15
N ILE A 573 17.24 3.42 -12.20
CA ILE A 573 16.40 3.73 -11.02
C ILE A 573 16.51 2.57 -10.03
N LYS A 574 16.96 2.89 -8.82
CA LYS A 574 17.16 1.91 -7.73
C LYS A 574 16.42 2.24 -6.46
N LEU A 575 16.01 3.48 -6.30
CA LEU A 575 15.21 3.95 -5.17
C LEU A 575 14.00 4.70 -5.66
N SER A 576 12.89 4.62 -4.90
CA SER A 576 11.68 5.41 -5.18
C SER A 576 11.00 5.90 -3.91
N MET A 577 10.27 7.01 -4.02
CA MET A 577 9.43 7.56 -2.97
C MET A 577 8.08 7.94 -3.57
N ASN A 578 7.03 7.26 -3.14
CA ASN A 578 5.65 7.64 -3.38
C ASN A 578 5.20 8.62 -2.29
N THR A 579 4.54 9.69 -2.67
CA THR A 579 4.07 10.69 -1.73
C THR A 579 2.55 10.77 -1.75
N HIS A 580 1.95 10.25 -0.69
CA HIS A 580 0.52 10.26 -0.40
C HIS A 580 0.18 11.23 0.74
N SER A 581 -1.07 11.43 1.01
CA SER A 581 -1.64 11.99 2.23
C SER A 581 -3.00 11.31 2.54
N TYR A 582 -3.47 11.28 3.79
CA TYR A 582 -2.89 11.90 4.97
C TYR A 582 -2.74 10.88 6.10
N GLY A 583 -1.94 11.22 7.13
CA GLY A 583 -1.93 10.41 8.35
C GLY A 583 -0.58 10.28 9.02
N GLY A 584 0.50 10.78 8.43
CA GLY A 584 1.84 10.71 9.02
C GLY A 584 2.38 9.28 9.11
N TYR A 585 2.40 8.56 7.99
CA TYR A 585 2.99 7.22 7.88
C TYR A 585 4.25 7.25 7.02
N PHE A 586 5.16 6.33 7.32
CA PHE A 586 6.34 6.05 6.52
C PHE A 586 6.49 4.54 6.35
N MET A 587 6.32 4.08 5.12
CA MET A 587 6.09 2.66 4.87
C MET A 587 6.93 2.13 3.72
N TRP A 588 7.04 0.78 3.65
CA TRP A 588 7.71 0.04 2.57
C TRP A 588 7.06 -1.34 2.36
N PRO A 589 7.40 -2.08 1.28
CA PRO A 589 6.91 -3.43 1.04
C PRO A 589 7.23 -4.40 2.21
N PRO A 590 6.35 -5.41 2.46
CA PRO A 590 5.19 -5.79 1.67
C PRO A 590 3.94 -4.95 1.96
N GLY A 591 3.19 -4.64 0.89
CA GLY A 591 1.98 -3.82 0.96
C GLY A 591 0.67 -4.60 0.88
N ALA A 592 0.70 -5.90 0.55
CA ALA A 592 -0.52 -6.68 0.35
C ALA A 592 -0.47 -8.07 1.01
N TYR A 593 -1.67 -8.58 1.38
CA TYR A 593 -1.86 -9.96 1.85
C TYR A 593 -3.16 -10.56 1.30
N LYS A 594 -3.25 -11.91 1.28
CA LYS A 594 -4.49 -12.65 1.03
C LYS A 594 -5.29 -12.78 2.31
N ALA A 595 -6.63 -12.76 2.21
CA ALA A 595 -7.52 -12.81 3.38
C ALA A 595 -7.36 -14.10 4.19
N GLU A 596 -7.31 -15.23 3.50
CA GLU A 596 -7.10 -16.51 4.14
C GLU A 596 -5.70 -16.60 4.77
N GLY A 597 -5.66 -16.86 6.05
CA GLY A 597 -4.40 -16.95 6.81
C GLY A 597 -3.61 -15.64 6.92
N ARG A 598 -4.09 -14.53 6.37
CA ARG A 598 -3.34 -13.27 6.24
C ARG A 598 -1.96 -13.52 5.60
N GLU A 599 -1.95 -14.25 4.48
CA GLU A 599 -0.73 -14.58 3.75
C GLU A 599 -0.16 -13.31 3.09
N VAL A 600 0.85 -12.74 3.70
CA VAL A 600 1.52 -11.52 3.23
C VAL A 600 2.43 -11.86 2.03
N LEU A 601 2.59 -10.93 1.08
CA LEU A 601 3.64 -10.99 0.08
C LEU A 601 5.00 -11.31 0.73
N PRO A 602 5.93 -11.98 0.04
CA PRO A 602 7.20 -12.40 0.62
C PRO A 602 7.92 -11.25 1.31
N ARG A 603 8.27 -11.42 2.59
CA ARG A 603 9.04 -10.41 3.32
C ARG A 603 10.45 -10.34 2.75
N VAL A 604 11.02 -9.16 2.79
CA VAL A 604 12.43 -8.95 2.48
C VAL A 604 13.30 -9.72 3.47
N ASP A 605 14.53 -10.06 3.07
CA ASP A 605 15.50 -10.67 3.99
C ASP A 605 15.88 -9.71 5.14
N GLN A 606 16.41 -10.25 6.24
CA GLN A 606 16.68 -9.47 7.45
C GLN A 606 17.69 -8.34 7.21
N GLY A 607 18.65 -8.53 6.32
CA GLY A 607 19.64 -7.51 5.97
C GLY A 607 19.01 -6.35 5.19
N THR A 608 18.17 -6.66 4.23
CA THR A 608 17.38 -5.67 3.47
C THR A 608 16.40 -4.93 4.40
N GLU A 609 15.74 -5.63 5.31
CA GLU A 609 14.85 -4.98 6.29
C GLU A 609 15.62 -4.05 7.22
N ALA A 610 16.79 -4.45 7.70
CA ALA A 610 17.67 -3.59 8.48
C ALA A 610 18.12 -2.34 7.72
N TYR A 611 18.35 -2.47 6.41
CA TYR A 611 18.64 -1.33 5.55
C TYR A 611 17.42 -0.39 5.41
N PHE A 612 16.20 -0.93 5.21
CA PHE A 612 14.99 -0.12 5.22
C PHE A 612 14.86 0.68 6.52
N TRP A 613 15.05 0.02 7.68
CA TRP A 613 15.00 0.68 8.98
C TRP A 613 16.06 1.77 9.12
N THR A 614 17.31 1.50 8.75
CA THR A 614 18.41 2.46 8.89
C THR A 614 18.21 3.68 8.03
N SER A 615 17.79 3.48 6.78
CA SER A 615 17.50 4.57 5.84
C SER A 615 16.27 5.36 6.30
N SER A 616 15.23 4.67 6.81
CA SER A 616 14.01 5.29 7.33
C SER A 616 14.31 6.17 8.54
N ASP A 617 15.08 5.68 9.51
CA ASP A 617 15.48 6.45 10.68
C ASP A 617 16.24 7.74 10.28
N TYR A 618 17.07 7.66 9.24
CA TYR A 618 17.76 8.83 8.69
C TYR A 618 16.78 9.81 8.03
N ILE A 619 15.91 9.33 7.12
CA ILE A 619 14.95 10.15 6.38
C ILE A 619 14.00 10.85 7.36
N LEU A 620 13.44 10.10 8.31
CA LEU A 620 12.52 10.63 9.32
C LEU A 620 13.18 11.66 10.24
N SER A 621 14.46 11.47 10.54
CA SER A 621 15.20 12.44 11.32
C SER A 621 15.36 13.78 10.60
N ARG A 622 15.39 13.76 9.26
CA ARG A 622 15.44 14.97 8.43
C ARG A 622 14.08 15.66 8.32
N VAL A 623 13.00 14.88 8.25
CA VAL A 623 11.62 15.40 8.35
C VAL A 623 11.45 16.11 9.69
N GLN A 624 11.86 15.47 10.79
CA GLN A 624 11.76 15.99 12.15
C GLN A 624 12.52 17.32 12.37
N GLU A 625 13.57 17.61 11.58
CA GLU A 625 14.34 18.85 11.69
C GLU A 625 13.51 20.10 11.50
N TYR A 626 12.40 20.01 10.76
CA TYR A 626 11.62 21.20 10.43
C TYR A 626 10.80 21.70 11.63
N ARG A 627 9.87 20.89 12.15
CA ARG A 627 9.00 21.33 13.26
C ARG A 627 8.74 20.24 14.31
N GLY A 628 9.43 19.11 14.28
CA GLY A 628 9.25 18.00 15.20
C GLY A 628 8.77 16.71 14.52
N THR A 629 8.35 15.74 15.32
CA THR A 629 7.98 14.41 14.82
C THR A 629 6.61 14.43 14.15
N ALA A 630 6.58 14.45 12.84
CA ALA A 630 5.37 14.32 12.03
C ALA A 630 4.91 12.86 11.92
N ILE A 631 5.85 11.92 11.78
CA ILE A 631 5.57 10.49 11.64
C ILE A 631 5.95 9.79 12.94
N TRP A 632 5.00 9.08 13.54
CA TRP A 632 5.18 8.43 14.84
C TRP A 632 5.88 7.07 14.70
N PRO A 633 6.53 6.57 15.78
CA PRO A 633 7.14 5.24 15.77
C PRO A 633 6.19 4.14 15.27
N GLY A 634 4.97 4.06 15.82
CA GLY A 634 3.96 3.07 15.46
C GLY A 634 3.32 3.24 14.06
N ARG A 635 3.74 4.25 13.28
CA ARG A 635 3.33 4.48 11.89
C ARG A 635 4.48 4.31 10.91
N THR A 636 5.57 3.65 11.35
CA THR A 636 6.76 3.38 10.53
C THR A 636 6.98 1.87 10.44
N GLY A 637 7.06 1.34 9.24
CA GLY A 637 7.26 -0.10 9.01
C GLY A 637 6.70 -0.60 7.68
N PRO A 638 6.73 -1.91 7.43
CA PRO A 638 6.03 -2.49 6.29
C PRO A 638 4.54 -2.12 6.29
N VAL A 639 3.98 -1.79 5.12
CA VAL A 639 2.58 -1.35 4.96
C VAL A 639 1.62 -2.28 5.68
N THR A 640 1.77 -3.59 5.49
CA THR A 640 0.89 -4.61 6.11
C THR A 640 1.00 -4.68 7.64
N ASP A 641 2.06 -4.14 8.23
CA ASP A 641 2.27 -4.20 9.68
C ASP A 641 1.75 -2.95 10.40
N VAL A 642 1.71 -1.81 9.71
CA VAL A 642 1.36 -0.51 10.30
C VAL A 642 0.05 0.08 9.80
N LEU A 643 -0.42 -0.33 8.60
CA LEU A 643 -1.63 0.21 8.00
C LEU A 643 -2.66 -0.91 7.68
N TYR A 644 -2.80 -1.31 6.42
CA TYR A 644 -3.73 -2.35 5.93
C TYR A 644 -3.18 -2.98 4.65
N SER A 645 -3.87 -3.98 4.08
CA SER A 645 -3.52 -4.52 2.77
C SER A 645 -3.95 -3.57 1.65
N ALA A 646 -3.03 -3.25 0.75
CA ALA A 646 -3.22 -2.37 -0.39
C ALA A 646 -2.90 -3.13 -1.69
N ALA A 647 -3.78 -4.05 -2.09
CA ALA A 647 -3.59 -4.90 -3.27
C ALA A 647 -3.29 -4.07 -4.53
N GLY A 648 -2.23 -4.41 -5.27
CA GLY A 648 -1.86 -3.78 -6.53
C GLY A 648 -1.31 -2.35 -6.37
N ASN A 649 -0.53 -2.09 -5.32
CA ASN A 649 0.12 -0.80 -5.08
C ASN A 649 1.45 -0.66 -5.85
N SER A 650 1.88 0.57 -6.10
CA SER A 650 3.07 0.89 -6.89
C SER A 650 4.39 0.51 -6.21
N ALA A 651 4.49 0.61 -4.88
CA ALA A 651 5.72 0.28 -4.16
C ALA A 651 6.03 -1.23 -4.23
N ASP A 652 5.01 -2.09 -4.10
CA ASP A 652 5.15 -3.53 -4.32
C ASP A 652 5.57 -3.84 -5.77
N GLU A 653 4.97 -3.17 -6.76
CA GLU A 653 5.33 -3.29 -8.18
C GLU A 653 6.81 -2.96 -8.42
N HIS A 654 7.29 -1.88 -7.82
CA HIS A 654 8.68 -1.44 -7.92
C HIS A 654 9.63 -2.45 -7.28
N TRP A 655 9.32 -2.92 -6.08
CA TRP A 655 10.20 -3.82 -5.34
C TRP A 655 10.23 -5.23 -5.94
N TYR A 656 9.08 -5.90 -6.05
CA TYR A 656 9.05 -7.33 -6.44
C TYR A 656 9.38 -7.58 -7.90
N ASN A 657 8.99 -6.68 -8.80
CA ASN A 657 9.27 -6.84 -10.22
C ASN A 657 10.63 -6.28 -10.65
N ARG A 658 11.19 -5.29 -9.91
CA ARG A 658 12.39 -4.56 -10.37
C ARG A 658 13.48 -4.40 -9.35
N GLY A 659 13.26 -4.81 -8.09
CA GLY A 659 14.22 -4.64 -7.01
C GLY A 659 14.51 -3.17 -6.67
N ILE A 660 13.56 -2.27 -6.94
CA ILE A 660 13.66 -0.86 -6.59
C ILE A 660 13.28 -0.71 -5.11
N ILE A 661 14.18 -0.14 -4.32
CA ILE A 661 13.97 0.13 -2.90
C ILE A 661 13.00 1.29 -2.77
N GLY A 662 11.71 0.98 -2.50
CA GLY A 662 10.61 1.94 -2.51
C GLY A 662 10.07 2.22 -1.12
N TRP A 663 9.72 3.48 -0.87
CA TRP A 663 9.01 3.92 0.33
C TRP A 663 7.76 4.70 -0.06
N ASP A 664 6.81 4.75 0.89
CA ASP A 664 5.62 5.58 0.85
C ASP A 664 5.62 6.57 2.00
N PHE A 665 5.40 7.85 1.71
CA PHE A 665 4.95 8.84 2.68
C PHE A 665 3.42 8.93 2.68
N GLU A 666 2.84 9.00 3.88
CA GLU A 666 1.53 9.62 4.10
C GLU A 666 1.77 10.97 4.80
N VAL A 667 1.77 12.04 4.04
CA VAL A 667 2.04 13.41 4.50
C VAL A 667 0.96 13.84 5.48
N GLY A 668 1.30 14.75 6.40
CA GLY A 668 0.38 15.31 7.38
C GLY A 668 0.22 14.45 8.62
N ALA A 669 0.56 15.02 9.77
CA ALA A 669 0.45 14.37 11.07
C ALA A 669 -0.82 14.80 11.79
N ASP A 670 -1.32 13.96 12.71
CA ASP A 670 -2.33 14.37 13.65
C ASP A 670 -1.75 15.41 14.64
N ILE A 671 -2.44 16.52 14.79
CA ILE A 671 -2.06 17.61 15.68
C ILE A 671 -2.69 17.38 17.06
N TYR A 672 -1.86 17.37 18.09
CA TYR A 672 -2.34 17.24 19.47
C TYR A 672 -2.80 18.57 20.03
N ASN A 673 -4.00 18.57 20.65
CA ASN A 673 -4.49 19.72 21.38
C ASN A 673 -4.39 19.46 22.89
N PRO A 674 -3.44 20.09 23.61
CA PRO A 674 -3.23 19.86 25.03
C PRO A 674 -4.41 20.31 25.91
N ALA A 675 -5.23 21.26 25.45
CA ALA A 675 -6.41 21.72 26.20
C ALA A 675 -7.54 20.68 26.23
N THR A 676 -7.64 19.85 25.20
CA THR A 676 -8.66 18.78 25.09
C THR A 676 -8.10 17.39 25.33
N GLY A 677 -6.77 17.23 25.34
CA GLY A 677 -6.11 15.94 25.41
C GLY A 677 -6.35 15.04 24.18
N ARG A 678 -6.65 15.61 23.02
CA ARG A 678 -7.01 14.87 21.81
C ARG A 678 -6.16 15.24 20.62
N PHE A 679 -5.94 14.24 19.74
CA PHE A 679 -5.40 14.44 18.42
C PHE A 679 -6.51 14.81 17.42
N SER A 680 -6.17 15.67 16.47
CA SER A 680 -7.03 16.06 15.34
C SER A 680 -6.30 15.78 14.04
N ALA A 681 -6.92 15.01 13.16
CA ALA A 681 -6.40 14.77 11.82
C ALA A 681 -6.42 16.06 10.98
N VAL A 682 -5.41 16.25 10.15
CA VAL A 682 -5.30 17.41 9.24
C VAL A 682 -6.18 17.25 7.99
N GLY A 683 -6.41 16.01 7.53
CA GLY A 683 -7.20 15.71 6.34
C GLY A 683 -6.41 15.83 5.04
N PHE A 684 -7.10 15.60 3.91
CA PHE A 684 -6.48 15.64 2.56
C PHE A 684 -6.17 17.06 2.07
N GLN A 685 -6.89 18.03 2.58
CA GLN A 685 -6.84 19.43 2.15
C GLN A 685 -6.89 20.33 3.39
N PRO A 686 -5.85 20.33 4.23
CA PRO A 686 -5.80 21.23 5.37
C PRO A 686 -5.84 22.71 4.91
N PRO A 687 -6.12 23.66 5.79
CA PRO A 687 -5.86 25.07 5.47
C PRO A 687 -4.44 25.23 4.92
N PHE A 688 -4.26 26.07 3.89
CA PHE A 688 -2.96 26.16 3.19
C PHE A 688 -1.78 26.44 4.14
N ALA A 689 -1.99 27.18 5.22
CA ALA A 689 -0.93 27.39 6.22
C ALA A 689 -0.37 26.07 6.80
N GLU A 690 -1.22 25.07 7.05
CA GLU A 690 -0.78 23.74 7.49
C GLU A 690 -0.24 22.93 6.31
N GLY A 691 -0.90 22.94 5.16
CA GLY A 691 -0.41 22.26 3.96
C GLY A 691 0.95 22.75 3.49
N HIS A 692 1.25 24.04 3.68
CA HIS A 692 2.58 24.61 3.46
C HIS A 692 3.63 24.01 4.40
N GLU A 693 3.34 23.97 5.72
CA GLU A 693 4.25 23.37 6.70
C GLU A 693 4.53 21.90 6.38
N GLU A 694 3.49 21.15 6.01
CA GLU A 694 3.62 19.77 5.55
C GLU A 694 4.51 19.66 4.30
N ALA A 695 4.32 20.52 3.31
CA ALA A 695 5.14 20.53 2.10
C ALA A 695 6.62 20.79 2.42
N MET A 696 6.90 21.71 3.35
CA MET A 696 8.27 22.05 3.77
C MET A 696 8.96 20.88 4.49
N GLU A 697 8.28 20.23 5.44
CA GLU A 697 8.87 19.16 6.23
C GLU A 697 9.07 17.87 5.40
N PHE A 698 8.10 17.53 4.54
CA PHE A 698 8.22 16.33 3.71
C PHE A 698 9.14 16.52 2.49
N ALA A 699 9.36 17.75 2.02
CA ALA A 699 10.45 18.06 1.10
C ALA A 699 11.83 17.82 1.74
N ASN A 700 12.00 18.02 3.06
CA ASN A 700 13.21 17.57 3.75
C ASN A 700 13.38 16.05 3.65
N GLY A 701 12.29 15.28 3.72
CA GLY A 701 12.27 13.83 3.50
C GLY A 701 12.73 13.46 2.09
N ASN A 702 12.24 14.15 1.07
CA ASN A 702 12.68 13.93 -0.32
C ASN A 702 14.16 14.27 -0.54
N ILE A 703 14.68 15.31 0.10
CA ILE A 703 16.12 15.57 0.06
C ILE A 703 16.89 14.47 0.79
N ALA A 704 16.36 13.97 1.90
CA ALA A 704 17.01 12.90 2.68
C ALA A 704 17.07 11.55 1.94
N ILE A 705 16.03 11.16 1.18
CA ILE A 705 16.10 9.95 0.35
C ILE A 705 17.18 10.11 -0.74
N LEU A 706 17.37 11.31 -1.28
CA LEU A 706 18.45 11.57 -2.22
C LEU A 706 19.84 11.50 -1.54
N GLU A 707 19.95 11.91 -0.28
CA GLU A 707 21.16 11.71 0.53
C GLU A 707 21.44 10.21 0.75
N VAL A 708 20.41 9.42 1.09
CA VAL A 708 20.48 7.95 1.20
C VAL A 708 20.90 7.33 -0.13
N ALA A 709 20.25 7.70 -1.22
CA ALA A 709 20.56 7.19 -2.56
C ALA A 709 21.98 7.51 -2.99
N ARG A 710 22.47 8.69 -2.64
CA ARG A 710 23.84 9.07 -2.89
C ARG A 710 24.83 8.22 -2.07
N ALA A 711 24.54 7.98 -0.81
CA ALA A 711 25.33 7.07 0.03
C ALA A 711 25.31 5.65 -0.58
N TYR A 712 24.16 5.11 -0.92
CA TYR A 712 24.01 3.82 -1.61
C TYR A 712 24.87 3.73 -2.88
N ALA A 713 24.92 4.81 -3.68
CA ALA A 713 25.67 4.86 -4.92
C ALA A 713 27.19 4.94 -4.73
N THR A 714 27.66 5.72 -3.74
CA THR A 714 29.06 6.16 -3.66
C THR A 714 29.80 5.69 -2.42
N ASP A 715 29.14 5.36 -1.32
CA ASP A 715 29.78 4.96 -0.07
C ASP A 715 30.05 3.45 -0.02
N LYS A 716 31.33 3.11 0.21
CA LYS A 716 31.80 1.74 0.39
C LYS A 716 32.62 1.58 1.67
N ILE A 717 32.54 2.59 2.53
CA ILE A 717 33.24 2.61 3.80
C ILE A 717 32.34 2.09 4.88
N GLN A 718 32.80 1.17 5.68
CA GLN A 718 32.01 0.63 6.78
C GLN A 718 31.95 1.62 7.94
N PRO A 719 30.82 1.74 8.63
CA PRO A 719 30.73 2.56 9.83
C PRO A 719 31.65 2.02 10.93
N LYS A 720 32.10 2.92 11.79
CA LYS A 720 32.87 2.59 12.99
C LYS A 720 32.13 3.09 14.21
N THR A 721 31.89 2.20 15.15
CA THR A 721 31.14 2.50 16.37
C THR A 721 32.02 2.37 17.61
N SER A 722 31.87 3.28 18.54
CA SER A 722 32.49 3.20 19.86
C SER A 722 31.45 3.36 20.97
N LEU A 723 31.58 2.56 22.02
CA LEU A 723 30.82 2.69 23.26
C LEU A 723 31.52 3.70 24.18
N LYS A 724 30.75 4.66 24.70
CA LYS A 724 31.24 5.68 25.62
C LYS A 724 30.39 5.70 26.88
N VAL A 725 31.02 5.50 28.04
CA VAL A 725 30.37 5.69 29.33
C VAL A 725 30.12 7.19 29.56
N VAL A 726 28.87 7.55 29.84
CA VAL A 726 28.46 8.96 30.00
C VAL A 726 28.06 9.33 31.42
N LYS A 727 27.66 8.35 32.23
CA LYS A 727 27.29 8.56 33.64
C LYS A 727 27.60 7.31 34.42
N GLN A 728 28.23 7.50 35.62
CA GLN A 728 28.41 6.44 36.62
C GLN A 728 27.78 6.91 37.91
N GLU A 729 26.90 6.10 38.46
CA GLU A 729 26.26 6.29 39.79
C GLU A 729 26.43 5.01 40.60
N VAL A 730 26.28 5.09 41.90
CA VAL A 730 26.30 3.88 42.76
C VAL A 730 25.17 2.94 42.33
N GLY A 731 25.51 1.78 41.87
CA GLY A 731 24.55 0.77 41.39
C GLY A 731 24.04 0.95 39.96
N ALA A 732 24.54 1.93 39.18
CA ALA A 732 24.14 2.10 37.78
C ALA A 732 25.20 2.78 36.92
N THR A 733 25.36 2.33 35.68
CA THR A 733 26.26 2.95 34.68
C THR A 733 25.51 3.20 33.38
N GLY A 734 25.47 4.46 32.97
CA GLY A 734 24.93 4.89 31.69
C GLY A 734 26.04 4.95 30.62
N PHE A 735 25.75 4.43 29.43
CA PHE A 735 26.63 4.52 28.27
C PHE A 735 25.86 4.88 27.01
N THR A 736 26.58 5.28 25.98
CA THR A 736 26.02 5.58 24.66
C THR A 736 26.94 5.05 23.57
N PHE A 737 26.44 4.99 22.34
CA PHE A 737 27.25 4.74 21.14
C PHE A 737 27.50 6.03 20.39
N SER A 738 28.66 6.14 19.75
CA SER A 738 28.94 7.14 18.73
C SER A 738 29.41 6.44 17.44
N THR A 739 28.94 6.92 16.29
CA THR A 739 29.29 6.38 14.99
C THR A 739 30.07 7.39 14.17
N SER A 740 30.95 6.89 13.27
CA SER A 740 31.71 7.73 12.32
C SER A 740 30.82 8.43 11.29
N GLU A 741 29.63 7.89 11.05
CA GLU A 741 28.65 8.30 10.04
C GLU A 741 27.23 7.88 10.44
N PRO A 742 26.19 8.32 9.74
CA PRO A 742 24.81 7.90 10.03
C PRO A 742 24.65 6.38 9.97
N ALA A 743 24.33 5.77 11.10
CA ALA A 743 24.19 4.33 11.24
C ALA A 743 23.28 3.94 12.40
N ASN A 744 22.61 2.80 12.28
CA ASN A 744 21.91 2.15 13.38
C ASN A 744 22.83 1.15 14.07
N VAL A 745 22.77 1.07 15.40
CA VAL A 745 23.56 0.16 16.23
C VAL A 745 22.66 -0.90 16.83
N TYR A 746 22.94 -2.17 16.51
CA TYR A 746 22.29 -3.34 17.12
C TYR A 746 23.17 -3.88 18.25
N TYR A 747 22.61 -4.13 19.42
CA TYR A 747 23.39 -4.49 20.58
C TYR A 747 22.71 -5.56 21.45
N THR A 748 23.51 -6.24 22.30
CA THR A 748 23.04 -7.15 23.35
C THR A 748 23.68 -6.79 24.68
N LEU A 749 22.98 -7.04 25.79
CA LEU A 749 23.43 -6.78 27.18
C LEU A 749 23.65 -8.06 27.96
N ASP A 750 23.29 -9.20 27.44
CA ASP A 750 23.38 -10.54 28.05
C ASP A 750 24.62 -11.33 27.60
N GLY A 751 25.49 -10.70 26.80
CA GLY A 751 26.65 -11.34 26.21
C GLY A 751 26.37 -12.22 25.03
N SER A 752 25.10 -12.32 24.59
CA SER A 752 24.73 -13.04 23.36
C SER A 752 25.30 -12.34 22.11
N ARG A 753 25.29 -13.08 21.01
CA ARG A 753 25.72 -12.56 19.73
C ARG A 753 24.67 -11.57 19.21
N PRO A 754 25.03 -10.33 18.79
CA PRO A 754 24.09 -9.38 18.24
C PRO A 754 23.65 -9.81 16.82
N THR A 755 22.34 -9.67 16.54
CA THR A 755 21.72 -9.98 15.25
C THR A 755 20.83 -8.82 14.79
N TYR A 756 20.25 -8.90 13.60
CA TYR A 756 19.26 -7.91 13.15
C TYR A 756 17.96 -7.90 13.99
N SER A 757 17.74 -8.93 14.81
CA SER A 757 16.61 -8.99 15.76
C SER A 757 16.98 -8.46 17.16
N SER A 758 18.23 -8.06 17.37
CA SER A 758 18.67 -7.46 18.65
C SER A 758 18.08 -6.06 18.86
N PRO A 759 17.99 -5.58 20.10
CA PRO A 759 17.65 -4.19 20.37
C PRO A 759 18.47 -3.22 19.51
N LYS A 760 17.83 -2.17 19.01
CA LYS A 760 18.40 -1.22 18.07
C LYS A 760 18.43 0.18 18.66
N LEU A 761 19.53 0.87 18.46
CA LEU A 761 19.68 2.30 18.73
C LEU A 761 19.80 3.05 17.41
N ALA A 762 18.83 3.91 17.13
CA ALA A 762 18.81 4.71 15.91
C ALA A 762 19.71 5.94 16.02
N LEU A 763 20.84 5.93 15.36
CA LEU A 763 21.82 7.03 15.34
C LEU A 763 21.81 7.80 14.01
N ALA A 764 20.64 7.98 13.44
CA ALA A 764 20.45 8.57 12.15
C ALA A 764 21.02 10.00 12.08
N GLY A 765 22.14 10.17 11.43
CA GLY A 765 22.74 11.45 11.17
C GLY A 765 23.68 11.95 12.25
N MET A 766 24.18 11.11 13.15
CA MET A 766 25.19 11.47 14.16
C MET A 766 24.78 12.69 15.01
N ARG A 767 23.59 12.66 15.54
CA ARG A 767 22.97 13.82 16.17
C ARG A 767 23.30 13.91 17.64
N GLU A 768 23.39 15.14 18.15
CA GLU A 768 23.41 15.41 19.57
C GLU A 768 22.11 14.89 20.24
N GLY A 769 22.21 14.47 21.49
CA GLY A 769 21.08 13.92 22.25
C GLY A 769 20.95 12.41 22.06
N VAL A 770 22.06 11.74 21.96
CA VAL A 770 22.19 10.29 21.89
C VAL A 770 21.47 9.65 23.07
N GLN A 771 20.75 8.60 22.80
CA GLN A 771 20.07 7.78 23.79
C GLN A 771 21.10 7.13 24.71
N ASN A 772 20.88 7.24 26.01
CA ASN A 772 21.72 6.56 26.99
C ASN A 772 21.07 5.22 27.37
N ILE A 773 21.88 4.17 27.36
CA ILE A 773 21.51 2.84 27.84
C ILE A 773 22.09 2.73 29.26
N THR A 774 21.27 2.30 30.24
CA THR A 774 21.69 2.16 31.64
C THR A 774 21.73 0.68 32.00
N VAL A 775 22.82 0.27 32.62
CA VAL A 775 23.00 -1.08 33.21
C VAL A 775 23.21 -0.96 34.73
N ASN A 776 22.60 -1.90 35.48
CA ASN A 776 22.62 -1.92 36.95
C ASN A 776 23.53 -3.04 37.49
N SER A 777 24.25 -3.72 36.65
CA SER A 777 25.25 -4.73 37.01
C SER A 777 26.33 -4.74 35.92
N ASP A 778 27.50 -5.28 36.28
CA ASP A 778 28.61 -5.49 35.35
C ASP A 778 28.11 -6.22 34.11
N THR A 779 28.16 -5.56 32.94
CA THR A 779 27.56 -6.03 31.70
C THR A 779 28.58 -6.11 30.60
N THR A 780 28.55 -7.18 29.82
CA THR A 780 29.27 -7.28 28.56
C THR A 780 28.35 -6.86 27.42
N VAL A 781 28.64 -5.74 26.80
CA VAL A 781 27.90 -5.24 25.65
C VAL A 781 28.55 -5.75 24.38
N ASN A 782 27.79 -6.43 23.51
CA ASN A 782 28.21 -6.79 22.16
C ASN A 782 27.37 -5.98 21.16
N TRP A 783 28.00 -5.51 20.05
CA TRP A 783 27.27 -4.68 19.08
C TRP A 783 27.89 -4.71 17.68
N PHE A 784 27.11 -4.32 16.70
CA PHE A 784 27.53 -3.93 15.34
C PHE A 784 26.67 -2.78 14.87
N SER A 785 27.08 -2.11 13.78
CA SER A 785 26.29 -1.07 13.14
C SER A 785 26.11 -1.33 11.64
N ILE A 786 25.05 -0.72 11.09
CA ILE A 786 24.78 -0.65 9.65
C ILE A 786 24.49 0.80 9.28
N ASP A 787 25.15 1.31 8.21
CA ASP A 787 24.98 2.67 7.73
C ASP A 787 23.85 2.81 6.69
N ILE A 788 23.60 4.05 6.25
CA ILE A 788 22.59 4.37 5.23
C ILE A 788 22.98 3.96 3.80
N ALA A 789 24.19 3.47 3.59
CA ALA A 789 24.63 2.85 2.34
C ALA A 789 24.45 1.33 2.33
N GLY A 790 24.12 0.74 3.50
CA GLY A 790 23.98 -0.69 3.70
C GLY A 790 25.28 -1.40 4.09
N ASN A 791 26.36 -0.67 4.37
CA ASN A 791 27.62 -1.27 4.83
C ASN A 791 27.49 -1.70 6.30
N VAL A 792 27.91 -2.93 6.59
CA VAL A 792 27.93 -3.48 7.96
C VAL A 792 29.32 -3.36 8.56
N GLU A 793 29.39 -2.85 9.79
CA GLU A 793 30.65 -2.65 10.53
C GLU A 793 31.48 -3.93 10.56
N SER A 794 32.78 -3.80 10.28
CA SER A 794 33.74 -4.90 10.25
C SER A 794 33.39 -6.05 9.28
N ASN A 795 32.54 -5.83 8.29
CA ASN A 795 31.95 -6.88 7.44
C ASN A 795 31.32 -8.04 8.27
N TYR A 796 30.82 -7.73 9.43
CA TYR A 796 30.13 -8.71 10.27
C TYR A 796 28.91 -9.27 9.54
N LYS A 797 28.59 -10.53 9.78
CA LYS A 797 27.42 -11.21 9.21
C LYS A 797 26.42 -11.54 10.34
N PRO A 798 25.46 -10.66 10.61
CA PRO A 798 24.51 -10.85 11.71
C PRO A 798 23.61 -12.08 11.53
N ASP A 799 23.32 -12.45 10.29
CA ASP A 799 22.53 -13.61 9.86
C ASP A 799 23.36 -14.92 9.76
N GLY A 800 24.70 -14.82 9.84
CA GLY A 800 25.62 -15.93 9.65
C GLY A 800 26.28 -16.41 10.95
N GLN A 801 27.49 -16.97 10.83
CA GLN A 801 28.33 -17.49 11.92
C GLN A 801 29.46 -16.55 12.36
N GLY A 802 29.45 -15.30 11.88
CA GLY A 802 30.51 -14.35 12.17
C GLY A 802 30.65 -14.02 13.67
N SER A 803 31.87 -13.73 14.12
CA SER A 803 32.17 -13.31 15.49
C SER A 803 32.91 -11.96 15.56
N ASN A 804 33.05 -11.27 14.42
CA ASN A 804 33.74 -10.00 14.28
C ASN A 804 32.87 -8.77 14.59
N TYR A 805 31.98 -8.90 15.59
CA TYR A 805 31.25 -7.80 16.19
C TYR A 805 32.06 -7.16 17.34
N ASN A 806 31.72 -5.94 17.70
CA ASN A 806 32.37 -5.22 18.79
C ASN A 806 31.95 -5.77 20.16
N LYS A 807 32.85 -5.65 21.13
CA LYS A 807 32.62 -6.13 22.51
C LYS A 807 33.33 -5.24 23.53
N GLN A 808 32.60 -4.85 24.57
CA GLN A 808 33.15 -4.08 25.69
C GLN A 808 32.44 -4.42 27.01
N ARG A 809 33.20 -4.53 28.12
CA ARG A 809 32.63 -4.61 29.46
C ARG A 809 32.32 -3.21 29.98
N VAL A 810 31.13 -3.03 30.48
CA VAL A 810 30.68 -1.85 31.23
C VAL A 810 30.55 -2.25 32.70
N ALA A 811 31.40 -1.67 33.53
CA ALA A 811 31.40 -1.94 34.97
C ALA A 811 30.41 -0.99 35.67
N VAL A 812 29.73 -1.49 36.72
CA VAL A 812 28.90 -0.71 37.63
C VAL A 812 29.64 -0.54 38.91
N GLN A 813 29.71 0.71 39.49
CA GLN A 813 30.39 1.06 40.71
C GLN A 813 29.53 0.87 41.95
#